data_7cdb859e084cfa167dcf53bb2ed8b4c8
#
_entry.id   7cdb859e084cfa167dcf53bb2ed8b4c8
#
_cell.length_a   1.000
_cell.length_b   1.000
_cell.length_c   1.000
_cell.angle_alpha   90.00
_cell.angle_beta   90.00
_cell.angle_gamma   90.00
#
_symmetry.space_group_name_H-M   'P 1'
#
loop_
_entity.id
_entity.type
_entity.pdbx_description
1 polymer ?
#
loop_
_entity_poly.entity_id
_entity_poly.type
_entity_poly.pdbx_seq_one_letter_code
_entity_poly.pdbx_strand_id
1 'polypeptide(L)'
;MIRFCYVTLAVILISTNASAMISGEEDYQRADTLHRLADKVYSLGVVPEWIGDSHYFWYKNRERTGSVFYLVNAENGEKQRAGTLEELKKLLPEIWKVTDKKEKKKPVAKDGKVMSPDGKWLAYIRDNNVYIASSDKNQGEEVPLSIDGTFDCFYDANLIWSPDSKKIATLKTRQANCRRIPLLESAPKTQLQPLLHWRNYAKPGDVLPVSVPVLFDVEHCKQIPLDTRGYENQFSLSLTGWREDSRGFTFEFNRRGHQQYIVGEVNAQNGMIRHLVDEKSDTFISYINNYRYDLNDGMEILWMSERDGWRHLYRIDGKTGEVKNQITRGEWVVRKVIFVDAGQQRIYFMASGLNKKEDPYNQHYCCVNFDGTGFQDLTPENANHKVILSKDRSYFVDVYSRPDLPPVSVLRKLGEKKVIATLEKCDISDLKAQGWQMPEVFCAKGRDGKTDIWGTIYRPFNFDPSKSYPVVENIYAGPHDSHVSKDFNPIEWSSSSLAELGYIVVRIDGMGTNNRSKKFHDVCWKNLKDAGFPDRIKWIQAAARKYKYMDTSRVGIYGWSAGGQNAMAALLFHNDFYKAAVSFCGCHDNRMDKVWWNELWMGYPVDESYSRSSNVDNAHLLKGDLLLINGELDLSLIHI
;
A
#
# COMPACT_ATOMS: atom_id res chain seq x y z
N MET A 1 15.18 20.24 -9.16
CA MET A 1 15.13 20.20 -7.68
C MET A 1 15.88 18.99 -7.12
N ILE A 2 15.72 17.78 -7.68
CA ILE A 2 16.39 16.54 -7.23
C ILE A 2 17.93 16.61 -7.39
N ARG A 3 18.47 17.25 -8.43
CA ARG A 3 19.92 17.42 -8.65
C ARG A 3 20.65 18.19 -7.54
N PHE A 4 20.01 19.16 -6.91
CA PHE A 4 20.61 19.98 -5.83
C PHE A 4 20.76 19.18 -4.52
N CYS A 5 19.88 18.22 -4.26
CA CYS A 5 19.85 17.46 -3.00
C CYS A 5 21.05 16.50 -2.83
N TYR A 6 21.60 15.93 -3.92
CA TYR A 6 22.71 14.98 -3.82
C TYR A 6 24.06 15.64 -3.58
N VAL A 7 24.28 16.82 -4.14
CA VAL A 7 25.51 17.62 -3.90
C VAL A 7 25.58 18.00 -2.42
N THR A 8 24.45 18.37 -1.82
CA THR A 8 24.37 18.79 -0.41
C THR A 8 24.53 17.62 0.56
N LEU A 9 24.05 16.42 0.20
CA LEU A 9 24.19 15.20 1.01
C LEU A 9 25.66 14.80 1.18
N ALA A 10 26.44 14.90 0.12
CA ALA A 10 27.87 14.57 0.15
C ALA A 10 28.69 15.55 1.01
N VAL A 11 28.32 16.84 1.02
CA VAL A 11 29.06 17.87 1.75
C VAL A 11 28.91 17.73 3.28
N ILE A 12 27.76 17.33 3.79
CA ILE A 12 27.53 17.23 5.24
C ILE A 12 28.21 15.98 5.85
N LEU A 13 28.30 14.89 5.10
CA LEU A 13 29.00 13.69 5.56
C LEU A 13 30.54 13.81 5.56
N ILE A 14 31.09 14.90 5.03
CA ILE A 14 32.55 15.16 4.91
C ILE A 14 33.12 15.87 6.14
N SER A 15 32.32 16.46 7.05
CA SER A 15 32.81 17.35 8.12
C SER A 15 33.42 16.65 9.34
N THR A 16 33.47 15.31 9.40
CA THR A 16 34.17 14.61 10.48
C THR A 16 35.61 14.25 10.08
N ASN A 17 36.59 14.74 10.83
CA ASN A 17 38.03 14.57 10.68
C ASN A 17 38.48 13.11 10.43
N ALA A 18 38.30 12.61 9.22
CA ALA A 18 38.97 11.42 8.71
C ALA A 18 39.23 11.65 7.23
N SER A 19 40.34 11.12 6.70
CA SER A 19 40.65 11.12 5.27
C SER A 19 39.51 10.40 4.48
N ALA A 20 38.38 11.10 4.35
CA ALA A 20 37.28 10.69 3.48
C ALA A 20 37.85 10.62 2.06
N MET A 21 37.58 9.58 1.31
CA MET A 21 37.71 9.64 -0.14
C MET A 21 36.81 10.79 -0.61
N ILE A 22 37.44 11.94 -0.92
CA ILE A 22 36.71 13.07 -1.49
C ILE A 22 36.29 12.59 -2.88
N SER A 23 34.97 12.42 -3.07
CA SER A 23 34.43 12.11 -4.39
C SER A 23 34.83 13.20 -5.37
N GLY A 24 35.48 12.80 -6.45
CA GLY A 24 35.86 13.74 -7.51
C GLY A 24 34.66 14.12 -8.37
N GLU A 25 34.83 15.12 -9.22
CA GLU A 25 33.77 15.54 -10.18
C GLU A 25 33.26 14.35 -11.03
N GLU A 26 34.16 13.43 -11.39
CA GLU A 26 33.83 12.20 -12.14
C GLU A 26 32.86 11.29 -11.38
N ASP A 27 32.96 11.17 -10.06
CA ASP A 27 32.05 10.37 -9.23
C ASP A 27 30.65 10.97 -9.22
N TYR A 28 30.54 12.29 -9.10
CA TYR A 28 29.26 13.00 -9.19
C TYR A 28 28.62 12.87 -10.58
N GLN A 29 29.42 13.02 -11.65
CA GLN A 29 28.92 12.82 -13.02
C GLN A 29 28.44 11.39 -13.25
N ARG A 30 29.16 10.40 -12.72
CA ARG A 30 28.77 8.99 -12.80
C ARG A 30 27.48 8.75 -12.01
N ALA A 31 27.37 9.23 -10.78
CA ALA A 31 26.17 9.14 -9.95
C ALA A 31 24.94 9.75 -10.63
N ASP A 32 25.08 10.90 -11.29
CA ASP A 32 24.00 11.62 -11.98
C ASP A 32 23.53 10.90 -13.25
N THR A 33 24.41 10.16 -13.90
CA THR A 33 24.15 9.49 -15.19
C THR A 33 23.80 8.02 -15.06
N LEU A 34 23.82 7.45 -13.85
CA LEU A 34 23.54 6.02 -13.61
C LEU A 34 22.23 5.54 -14.23
N HIS A 35 21.17 6.38 -14.23
CA HIS A 35 19.88 6.02 -14.80
C HIS A 35 19.97 5.59 -16.27
N ARG A 36 20.98 6.09 -17.02
CA ARG A 36 21.22 5.71 -18.43
C ARG A 36 21.71 4.26 -18.57
N LEU A 37 22.28 3.70 -17.50
CA LEU A 37 22.76 2.31 -17.50
C LEU A 37 21.61 1.29 -17.45
N ALA A 38 20.41 1.70 -17.03
CA ALA A 38 19.22 0.86 -17.17
C ALA A 38 18.98 0.45 -18.63
N ASP A 39 19.49 1.24 -19.58
CA ASP A 39 19.49 0.92 -21.01
C ASP A 39 20.38 -0.27 -21.39
N LYS A 40 21.24 -0.74 -20.52
CA LYS A 40 22.11 -1.92 -20.70
C LYS A 40 21.50 -3.21 -20.13
N VAL A 41 20.18 -3.20 -19.83
CA VAL A 41 19.43 -4.35 -19.35
C VAL A 41 18.39 -4.73 -20.39
N TYR A 42 18.33 -6.01 -20.70
CA TYR A 42 17.44 -6.54 -21.75
C TYR A 42 16.52 -7.60 -21.16
N SER A 43 15.34 -7.76 -21.74
CA SER A 43 14.31 -8.74 -21.30
C SER A 43 14.00 -8.62 -19.80
N LEU A 44 13.80 -7.38 -19.31
CA LEU A 44 13.62 -7.09 -17.87
C LEU A 44 12.38 -7.75 -17.25
N GLY A 45 11.41 -8.14 -18.07
CA GLY A 45 10.20 -8.84 -17.63
C GLY A 45 9.11 -8.79 -18.68
N VAL A 46 8.22 -9.77 -18.64
CA VAL A 46 7.09 -9.87 -19.55
C VAL A 46 5.85 -9.25 -18.94
N VAL A 47 5.26 -8.28 -19.62
CA VAL A 47 3.93 -7.76 -19.33
C VAL A 47 3.01 -8.24 -20.46
N PRO A 48 2.20 -9.29 -20.24
CA PRO A 48 1.36 -9.86 -21.28
C PRO A 48 0.13 -8.99 -21.55
N GLU A 49 -0.17 -8.81 -22.81
CA GLU A 49 -1.41 -8.22 -23.32
C GLU A 49 -2.28 -9.35 -23.90
N TRP A 50 -3.24 -9.82 -23.12
CA TRP A 50 -4.13 -10.92 -23.52
C TRP A 50 -5.10 -10.50 -24.61
N ILE A 51 -5.26 -11.35 -25.64
CA ILE A 51 -6.07 -11.05 -26.83
C ILE A 51 -7.49 -11.61 -26.65
N GLY A 52 -8.43 -10.74 -26.24
CA GLY A 52 -9.82 -11.13 -26.01
C GLY A 52 -9.95 -12.28 -25.01
N ASP A 53 -10.80 -13.26 -25.35
CA ASP A 53 -10.99 -14.50 -24.59
C ASP A 53 -10.19 -15.67 -25.19
N SER A 54 -9.20 -15.37 -26.07
CA SER A 54 -8.34 -16.38 -26.68
C SER A 54 -7.23 -16.83 -25.71
N HIS A 55 -6.61 -17.98 -26.03
CA HIS A 55 -5.43 -18.46 -25.31
C HIS A 55 -4.13 -17.80 -25.83
N TYR A 56 -4.22 -16.65 -26.51
CA TYR A 56 -3.07 -15.93 -27.01
C TYR A 56 -2.86 -14.64 -26.25
N PHE A 57 -1.60 -14.29 -26.07
CA PHE A 57 -1.18 -12.97 -25.60
C PHE A 57 0.04 -12.51 -26.38
N TRP A 58 0.24 -11.22 -26.39
CA TRP A 58 1.46 -10.64 -26.93
C TRP A 58 2.17 -9.79 -25.88
N TYR A 59 3.45 -9.55 -26.07
CA TYR A 59 4.22 -8.61 -25.28
C TYR A 59 5.31 -7.96 -26.10
N LYS A 60 5.72 -6.77 -25.64
CA LYS A 60 6.88 -6.06 -26.17
C LYS A 60 8.09 -6.38 -25.31
N ASN A 61 9.20 -6.72 -25.94
CA ASN A 61 10.47 -6.96 -25.28
C ASN A 61 11.54 -6.00 -25.80
N ARG A 62 12.57 -5.75 -25.00
CA ARG A 62 13.76 -5.01 -25.39
C ARG A 62 14.93 -5.98 -25.52
N GLU A 63 15.46 -6.09 -26.72
CA GLU A 63 16.69 -6.82 -27.04
C GLU A 63 17.82 -5.82 -27.33
N ARG A 64 19.06 -6.32 -27.52
CA ARG A 64 20.20 -5.49 -27.90
C ARG A 64 20.01 -4.75 -29.22
N THR A 65 19.28 -5.35 -30.13
CA THR A 65 18.98 -4.81 -31.46
C THR A 65 17.79 -3.84 -31.48
N GLY A 66 17.14 -3.64 -30.33
CA GLY A 66 15.98 -2.77 -30.18
C GLY A 66 14.74 -3.45 -29.63
N SER A 67 13.58 -2.83 -29.80
CA SER A 67 12.29 -3.38 -29.37
C SER A 67 11.80 -4.43 -30.37
N VAL A 68 11.30 -5.54 -29.83
CA VAL A 68 10.69 -6.64 -30.58
C VAL A 68 9.36 -7.01 -29.93
N PHE A 69 8.50 -7.68 -30.68
CA PHE A 69 7.18 -8.11 -30.25
C PHE A 69 7.07 -9.63 -30.38
N TYR A 70 6.41 -10.22 -29.40
CA TYR A 70 6.18 -11.66 -29.36
C TYR A 70 4.70 -11.96 -29.25
N LEU A 71 4.21 -12.90 -30.05
CA LEU A 71 2.90 -13.55 -29.91
C LEU A 71 3.12 -14.92 -29.30
N VAL A 72 2.37 -15.26 -28.28
CA VAL A 72 2.51 -16.53 -27.53
C VAL A 72 1.17 -17.26 -27.50
N ASN A 73 1.20 -18.55 -27.82
CA ASN A 73 0.12 -19.47 -27.54
C ASN A 73 0.28 -20.01 -26.10
N ALA A 74 -0.67 -19.73 -25.22
CA ALA A 74 -0.58 -20.13 -23.81
C ALA A 74 -0.80 -21.65 -23.58
N GLU A 75 -1.37 -22.38 -24.53
CA GLU A 75 -1.60 -23.82 -24.38
C GLU A 75 -0.29 -24.62 -24.45
N ASN A 76 0.63 -24.23 -25.34
CA ASN A 76 1.86 -24.97 -25.60
C ASN A 76 3.15 -24.14 -25.41
N GLY A 77 3.03 -22.82 -25.21
CA GLY A 77 4.16 -21.90 -25.03
C GLY A 77 4.89 -21.55 -26.33
N GLU A 78 4.35 -21.89 -27.50
CA GLU A 78 4.93 -21.48 -28.78
C GLU A 78 4.97 -19.97 -28.93
N LYS A 79 6.13 -19.46 -29.36
CA LYS A 79 6.43 -18.04 -29.42
C LYS A 79 6.81 -17.63 -30.83
N GLN A 80 6.11 -16.64 -31.40
CA GLN A 80 6.38 -16.05 -32.71
C GLN A 80 6.89 -14.62 -32.54
N ARG A 81 7.95 -14.24 -33.26
CA ARG A 81 8.65 -12.96 -33.14
C ARG A 81 8.35 -12.06 -34.35
N ALA A 82 8.16 -10.77 -34.12
CA ALA A 82 8.02 -9.74 -35.15
C ALA A 82 8.77 -8.45 -34.73
N GLY A 83 9.17 -7.64 -35.72
CA GLY A 83 9.82 -6.36 -35.50
C GLY A 83 8.85 -5.25 -35.06
N THR A 84 7.60 -5.34 -35.49
CA THR A 84 6.53 -4.37 -35.21
C THR A 84 5.25 -5.08 -34.74
N LEU A 85 4.36 -4.32 -34.09
CA LEU A 85 3.05 -4.83 -33.69
C LEU A 85 2.16 -5.13 -34.91
N GLU A 86 2.29 -4.34 -35.99
CA GLU A 86 1.58 -4.53 -37.24
C GLU A 86 2.00 -5.83 -37.96
N GLU A 87 3.27 -6.16 -37.92
CA GLU A 87 3.77 -7.46 -38.42
C GLU A 87 3.22 -8.60 -37.56
N LEU A 88 3.24 -8.45 -36.22
CA LEU A 88 2.71 -9.44 -35.28
C LEU A 88 1.24 -9.76 -35.55
N LYS A 89 0.42 -8.72 -35.79
CA LYS A 89 -1.01 -8.86 -36.13
C LYS A 89 -1.29 -9.62 -37.42
N LYS A 90 -0.35 -9.65 -38.34
CA LYS A 90 -0.46 -10.39 -39.62
C LYS A 90 -0.21 -11.89 -39.47
N LEU A 91 0.44 -12.32 -38.33
CA LEU A 91 0.75 -13.73 -38.12
C LEU A 91 -0.51 -14.58 -37.89
N LEU A 92 -1.49 -14.05 -37.16
CA LEU A 92 -2.77 -14.70 -36.85
C LEU A 92 -3.91 -13.66 -36.86
N PRO A 93 -4.35 -13.18 -38.07
CA PRO A 93 -5.29 -12.07 -38.17
C PRO A 93 -6.66 -12.34 -37.52
N GLU A 94 -7.05 -13.59 -37.40
CA GLU A 94 -8.36 -14.02 -36.89
C GLU A 94 -8.50 -13.75 -35.38
N ILE A 95 -7.43 -13.88 -34.58
CA ILE A 95 -7.51 -13.69 -33.12
C ILE A 95 -7.67 -12.22 -32.71
N TRP A 96 -7.28 -11.28 -33.59
CA TRP A 96 -7.35 -9.84 -33.32
C TRP A 96 -8.73 -9.23 -33.60
N LYS A 97 -9.65 -10.00 -34.17
CA LYS A 97 -11.02 -9.55 -34.51
C LYS A 97 -11.98 -9.55 -33.30
N VAL A 98 -11.50 -9.92 -32.14
CA VAL A 98 -12.33 -9.98 -30.93
C VAL A 98 -12.67 -8.57 -30.46
N THR A 99 -13.93 -8.19 -30.57
CA THR A 99 -14.45 -6.93 -30.03
C THR A 99 -14.67 -7.07 -28.53
N ASP A 100 -13.99 -6.24 -27.73
CA ASP A 100 -14.31 -6.10 -26.31
C ASP A 100 -15.80 -5.78 -26.16
N LYS A 101 -16.54 -6.66 -25.52
CA LYS A 101 -17.91 -6.34 -25.07
C LYS A 101 -17.78 -5.21 -24.05
N LYS A 102 -18.16 -4.00 -24.44
CA LYS A 102 -18.23 -2.88 -23.50
C LYS A 102 -19.19 -3.25 -22.38
N GLU A 103 -18.68 -3.35 -21.16
CA GLU A 103 -19.52 -3.44 -19.98
C GLU A 103 -20.51 -2.26 -20.00
N LYS A 104 -21.80 -2.57 -19.84
CA LYS A 104 -22.83 -1.54 -19.70
C LYS A 104 -22.51 -0.80 -18.40
N LYS A 105 -22.07 0.44 -18.53
CA LYS A 105 -21.93 1.35 -17.37
C LYS A 105 -23.28 1.45 -16.69
N LYS A 106 -23.33 1.22 -15.36
CA LYS A 106 -24.51 1.52 -14.54
C LYS A 106 -24.92 2.98 -14.79
N PRO A 107 -26.20 3.31 -14.83
CA PRO A 107 -26.66 4.67 -15.05
C PRO A 107 -26.07 5.58 -13.96
N VAL A 108 -25.25 6.53 -14.38
CA VAL A 108 -24.67 7.56 -13.51
C VAL A 108 -25.73 8.63 -13.30
N ALA A 109 -25.95 9.02 -12.05
CA ALA A 109 -26.80 10.16 -11.69
C ALA A 109 -26.43 11.38 -12.53
N LYS A 110 -27.41 11.97 -13.22
CA LYS A 110 -27.29 13.29 -13.81
C LYS A 110 -27.72 14.32 -12.76
N ASP A 111 -26.96 15.38 -12.60
CA ASP A 111 -27.30 16.54 -11.77
C ASP A 111 -27.53 16.21 -10.27
N GLY A 112 -26.77 15.25 -9.70
CA GLY A 112 -26.86 14.89 -8.29
C GLY A 112 -28.12 14.10 -7.90
N LYS A 113 -28.94 13.66 -8.87
CA LYS A 113 -30.15 12.85 -8.64
C LYS A 113 -29.86 11.37 -8.95
N VAL A 114 -30.27 10.47 -8.05
CA VAL A 114 -30.08 9.02 -8.16
C VAL A 114 -31.42 8.35 -8.50
N MET A 115 -31.47 7.67 -9.65
CA MET A 115 -32.67 6.98 -10.11
C MET A 115 -32.87 5.65 -9.38
N SER A 116 -34.14 5.33 -9.03
CA SER A 116 -34.48 4.02 -8.48
C SER A 116 -34.26 2.91 -9.51
N PRO A 117 -33.96 1.65 -9.09
CA PRO A 117 -33.78 0.52 -10.00
C PRO A 117 -34.93 0.27 -10.96
N ASP A 118 -36.19 0.50 -10.54
CA ASP A 118 -37.40 0.36 -11.38
C ASP A 118 -37.63 1.57 -12.31
N GLY A 119 -36.83 2.62 -12.20
CA GLY A 119 -36.86 3.81 -13.03
C GLY A 119 -38.00 4.80 -12.71
N LYS A 120 -38.75 4.61 -11.64
CA LYS A 120 -39.95 5.43 -11.33
C LYS A 120 -39.65 6.66 -10.49
N TRP A 121 -38.56 6.63 -9.70
CA TRP A 121 -38.23 7.66 -8.72
C TRP A 121 -36.85 8.23 -8.92
N LEU A 122 -36.69 9.48 -8.55
CA LEU A 122 -35.39 10.18 -8.42
C LEU A 122 -35.23 10.60 -6.96
N ALA A 123 -34.14 10.18 -6.33
CA ALA A 123 -33.75 10.63 -4.99
C ALA A 123 -32.61 11.64 -5.07
N TYR A 124 -32.59 12.67 -4.23
CA TYR A 124 -31.59 13.71 -4.20
C TYR A 124 -31.56 14.46 -2.88
N ILE A 125 -30.51 15.26 -2.67
CA ILE A 125 -30.41 16.16 -1.52
C ILE A 125 -30.80 17.58 -1.94
N ARG A 126 -31.67 18.21 -1.14
CA ARG A 126 -31.96 19.63 -1.21
C ARG A 126 -32.07 20.18 0.20
N ASP A 127 -31.43 21.34 0.44
CA ASP A 127 -31.40 22.00 1.75
C ASP A 127 -31.00 21.05 2.90
N ASN A 128 -29.99 20.22 2.67
CA ASN A 128 -29.47 19.20 3.60
C ASN A 128 -30.43 18.03 3.91
N ASN A 129 -31.54 17.92 3.21
CA ASN A 129 -32.56 16.89 3.40
C ASN A 129 -32.73 16.00 2.18
N VAL A 130 -33.22 14.77 2.42
CA VAL A 130 -33.51 13.77 1.38
C VAL A 130 -34.88 14.04 0.79
N TYR A 131 -34.95 14.12 -0.53
CA TYR A 131 -36.16 14.26 -1.32
C TYR A 131 -36.26 13.13 -2.33
N ILE A 132 -37.50 12.80 -2.68
CA ILE A 132 -37.86 11.97 -3.83
C ILE A 132 -38.82 12.73 -4.76
N ALA A 133 -38.71 12.43 -6.06
CA ALA A 133 -39.64 12.91 -7.07
C ALA A 133 -39.93 11.82 -8.10
N SER A 134 -41.08 11.87 -8.77
CA SER A 134 -41.36 11.01 -9.92
C SER A 134 -40.31 11.25 -11.02
N SER A 135 -39.87 10.20 -11.68
CA SER A 135 -39.04 10.31 -12.88
C SER A 135 -39.79 10.86 -14.10
N ASP A 136 -41.11 10.75 -14.12
CA ASP A 136 -41.97 11.35 -15.12
C ASP A 136 -42.18 12.84 -14.81
N LYS A 137 -41.66 13.71 -15.67
CA LYS A 137 -41.73 15.18 -15.52
C LYS A 137 -43.12 15.73 -15.46
N ASN A 138 -44.15 14.97 -15.89
CA ASN A 138 -45.55 15.36 -15.90
C ASN A 138 -46.33 14.88 -14.67
N GLN A 139 -45.71 14.09 -13.81
CA GLN A 139 -46.37 13.53 -12.62
C GLN A 139 -45.53 13.84 -11.37
N GLY A 140 -46.08 14.66 -10.52
CA GLY A 140 -45.81 14.58 -9.11
C GLY A 140 -45.01 15.70 -8.48
N GLU A 141 -45.49 16.01 -7.30
CA GLU A 141 -44.83 16.86 -6.33
C GLU A 141 -43.55 16.19 -5.82
N GLU A 142 -42.58 17.01 -5.48
CA GLU A 142 -41.41 16.56 -4.74
C GLU A 142 -41.80 16.26 -3.29
N VAL A 143 -41.41 15.11 -2.78
CA VAL A 143 -41.76 14.67 -1.43
C VAL A 143 -40.49 14.63 -0.57
N PRO A 144 -40.45 15.36 0.56
CA PRO A 144 -39.37 15.24 1.53
C PRO A 144 -39.48 13.91 2.29
N LEU A 145 -38.36 13.15 2.37
CA LEU A 145 -38.22 12.00 3.26
C LEU A 145 -37.64 12.40 4.61
N SER A 146 -37.02 13.56 4.68
CA SER A 146 -36.51 14.16 5.91
C SER A 146 -36.74 15.69 5.91
N ILE A 147 -36.80 16.28 7.11
CA ILE A 147 -37.03 17.71 7.33
C ILE A 147 -36.11 18.29 8.42
N ASP A 148 -35.21 17.46 8.96
CA ASP A 148 -34.40 17.76 10.13
C ASP A 148 -32.89 17.87 9.77
N GLY A 149 -32.57 17.96 8.48
CA GLY A 149 -31.26 18.25 7.97
C GLY A 149 -30.93 19.75 8.12
N THR A 150 -29.73 20.04 8.61
CA THR A 150 -29.20 21.38 8.80
C THR A 150 -27.79 21.48 8.21
N PHE A 151 -27.25 22.71 8.14
CA PHE A 151 -25.87 22.90 7.70
C PHE A 151 -24.86 22.10 8.54
N ASP A 152 -25.07 22.01 9.85
CA ASP A 152 -24.17 21.29 10.78
C ASP A 152 -24.51 19.81 10.92
N CYS A 153 -25.68 19.38 10.45
CA CYS A 153 -26.12 17.98 10.51
C CYS A 153 -26.97 17.65 9.29
N PHE A 154 -26.35 17.14 8.25
CA PHE A 154 -26.92 16.98 6.92
C PHE A 154 -26.99 15.51 6.49
N TYR A 155 -27.81 15.24 5.49
CA TYR A 155 -27.85 13.94 4.82
C TYR A 155 -26.88 13.92 3.66
N ASP A 156 -26.10 12.83 3.54
CA ASP A 156 -25.08 12.67 2.50
C ASP A 156 -25.74 12.41 1.13
N ALA A 157 -25.10 12.95 0.09
CA ALA A 157 -25.55 12.77 -1.29
C ALA A 157 -25.37 11.32 -1.82
N ASN A 158 -24.67 10.46 -1.08
CA ASN A 158 -24.56 9.04 -1.40
C ASN A 158 -25.84 8.29 -0.99
N LEU A 159 -26.89 8.48 -1.80
CA LEU A 159 -28.18 7.81 -1.64
C LEU A 159 -28.13 6.46 -2.35
N ILE A 160 -28.37 5.37 -1.63
CA ILE A 160 -28.39 4.02 -2.20
C ILE A 160 -29.80 3.40 -2.11
N TRP A 161 -30.39 3.15 -3.27
CA TRP A 161 -31.66 2.48 -3.39
C TRP A 161 -31.57 0.99 -3.06
N SER A 162 -32.59 0.45 -2.39
CA SER A 162 -32.80 -0.99 -2.34
C SER A 162 -33.07 -1.55 -3.73
N PRO A 163 -32.66 -2.79 -4.04
CA PRO A 163 -32.92 -3.43 -5.34
C PRO A 163 -34.42 -3.43 -5.74
N ASP A 164 -35.32 -3.55 -4.78
CA ASP A 164 -36.78 -3.51 -5.00
C ASP A 164 -37.39 -2.09 -5.13
N SER A 165 -36.53 -1.05 -5.09
CA SER A 165 -36.92 0.37 -5.19
C SER A 165 -37.82 0.90 -4.07
N LYS A 166 -37.98 0.18 -2.97
CA LYS A 166 -38.92 0.57 -1.88
C LYS A 166 -38.24 1.34 -0.76
N LYS A 167 -36.90 1.31 -0.69
CA LYS A 167 -36.16 1.92 0.41
C LYS A 167 -34.94 2.65 -0.09
N ILE A 168 -34.51 3.64 0.72
CA ILE A 168 -33.24 4.38 0.51
C ILE A 168 -32.44 4.34 1.79
N ALA A 169 -31.16 3.98 1.66
CA ALA A 169 -30.18 4.14 2.73
C ALA A 169 -29.21 5.28 2.40
N THR A 170 -28.83 6.04 3.41
CA THR A 170 -27.81 7.08 3.33
C THR A 170 -27.16 7.27 4.71
N LEU A 171 -26.26 8.23 4.83
CA LEU A 171 -25.70 8.67 6.10
C LEU A 171 -26.30 10.02 6.49
N LYS A 172 -26.49 10.23 7.80
CA LYS A 172 -26.68 11.55 8.39
C LYS A 172 -25.41 11.92 9.12
N THR A 173 -24.77 12.99 8.66
CA THR A 173 -23.45 13.40 9.13
C THR A 173 -23.54 14.70 9.92
N ARG A 174 -23.15 14.62 11.19
CA ARG A 174 -22.89 15.81 12.02
C ARG A 174 -21.48 16.28 11.76
N GLN A 175 -21.35 17.50 11.25
CA GLN A 175 -20.05 18.12 10.98
C GLN A 175 -19.25 18.37 12.27
N ALA A 176 -17.96 18.30 12.12
CA ALA A 176 -17.02 18.88 13.07
C ALA A 176 -16.58 20.25 12.56
N ASN A 177 -16.31 21.16 13.48
CA ASN A 177 -15.62 22.42 13.12
C ASN A 177 -14.17 22.09 12.73
N CYS A 178 -13.98 21.75 11.47
CA CYS A 178 -12.66 21.34 10.97
C CYS A 178 -11.70 22.53 11.02
N ARG A 179 -10.62 22.37 11.75
CA ARG A 179 -9.55 23.36 11.80
C ARG A 179 -8.89 23.51 10.44
N ARG A 180 -8.47 24.75 10.15
CA ARG A 180 -7.80 25.08 8.89
C ARG A 180 -6.35 25.45 9.16
N ILE A 181 -5.48 25.08 8.26
CA ILE A 181 -4.07 25.49 8.28
C ILE A 181 -3.79 26.44 7.12
N PRO A 182 -2.98 27.50 7.35
CA PRO A 182 -2.50 28.38 6.28
C PRO A 182 -1.32 27.73 5.57
N LEU A 183 -1.24 27.92 4.25
CA LEU A 183 -0.11 27.56 3.41
C LEU A 183 0.34 28.81 2.69
N LEU A 184 1.57 29.22 2.89
CA LEU A 184 2.15 30.39 2.23
C LEU A 184 2.95 29.93 0.99
N GLU A 185 2.47 30.24 -0.20
CA GLU A 185 3.23 30.12 -1.44
C GLU A 185 4.03 31.41 -1.62
N SER A 186 5.33 31.40 -1.32
CA SER A 186 6.16 32.61 -1.30
C SER A 186 6.49 33.13 -2.69
N ALA A 187 6.57 32.25 -3.69
CA ALA A 187 6.91 32.58 -5.07
C ALA A 187 5.89 31.98 -6.09
N PRO A 188 4.64 32.47 -6.10
CA PRO A 188 3.63 32.00 -7.04
C PRO A 188 3.99 32.39 -8.49
N LYS A 189 3.64 31.53 -9.45
CA LYS A 189 3.92 31.80 -10.87
C LYS A 189 3.02 32.89 -11.48
N THR A 190 1.95 33.26 -10.79
CA THR A 190 0.91 34.18 -11.30
C THR A 190 1.07 35.60 -10.85
N GLN A 191 1.87 35.86 -9.82
CA GLN A 191 2.09 37.21 -9.26
C GLN A 191 3.41 37.28 -8.50
N LEU A 192 3.86 38.54 -8.18
CA LEU A 192 5.09 38.77 -7.40
C LEU A 192 4.87 38.58 -5.89
N GLN A 193 3.68 38.88 -5.42
CA GLN A 193 3.35 38.79 -3.99
C GLN A 193 3.03 37.37 -3.60
N PRO A 194 3.36 36.94 -2.36
CA PRO A 194 2.98 35.63 -1.85
C PRO A 194 1.47 35.40 -1.89
N LEU A 195 1.06 34.12 -2.06
CA LEU A 195 -0.31 33.68 -1.96
C LEU A 195 -0.53 32.90 -0.68
N LEU A 196 -1.62 33.20 0.05
CA LEU A 196 -2.04 32.48 1.23
C LEU A 196 -3.19 31.52 0.85
N HIS A 197 -2.94 30.23 1.02
CA HIS A 197 -3.94 29.17 0.85
C HIS A 197 -4.43 28.68 2.21
N TRP A 198 -5.68 28.25 2.28
CA TRP A 198 -6.25 27.62 3.47
C TRP A 198 -6.71 26.20 3.15
N ARG A 199 -6.35 25.25 4.01
CA ARG A 199 -6.76 23.85 3.88
C ARG A 199 -7.41 23.35 5.15
N ASN A 200 -8.52 22.59 5.00
CA ASN A 200 -9.07 21.84 6.12
C ASN A 200 -8.08 20.71 6.47
N TYR A 201 -7.69 20.64 7.73
CA TYR A 201 -6.66 19.71 8.16
C TYR A 201 -6.89 19.28 9.60
N ALA A 202 -7.49 18.11 9.78
CA ALA A 202 -7.70 17.51 11.09
C ALA A 202 -6.41 16.88 11.59
N LYS A 203 -6.00 17.26 12.79
CA LYS A 203 -4.85 16.73 13.52
C LYS A 203 -5.30 15.72 14.58
N PRO A 204 -4.41 14.86 15.09
CA PRO A 204 -4.71 14.01 16.23
C PRO A 204 -5.30 14.79 17.42
N GLY A 205 -6.38 14.26 17.97
CA GLY A 205 -7.14 14.91 19.04
C GLY A 205 -8.25 15.86 18.57
N ASP A 206 -8.26 16.31 17.31
CA ASP A 206 -9.33 17.18 16.79
C ASP A 206 -10.68 16.44 16.77
N VAL A 207 -11.77 17.20 16.88
CA VAL A 207 -13.12 16.65 16.71
C VAL A 207 -13.29 16.24 15.24
N LEU A 208 -13.78 15.03 15.01
CA LEU A 208 -14.07 14.50 13.68
C LEU A 208 -15.58 14.50 13.41
N PRO A 209 -15.99 14.58 12.14
CA PRO A 209 -17.39 14.38 11.79
C PRO A 209 -17.91 13.02 12.27
N VAL A 210 -19.21 12.97 12.61
CA VAL A 210 -19.87 11.73 13.04
C VAL A 210 -21.01 11.42 12.09
N SER A 211 -20.94 10.27 11.43
CA SER A 211 -21.95 9.80 10.50
C SER A 211 -22.71 8.60 11.08
N VAL A 212 -24.01 8.56 10.88
CA VAL A 212 -24.84 7.42 11.26
C VAL A 212 -25.68 6.96 10.06
N PRO A 213 -25.91 5.64 9.91
CA PRO A 213 -26.75 5.13 8.86
C PRO A 213 -28.20 5.55 9.08
N VAL A 214 -28.90 5.83 7.99
CA VAL A 214 -30.32 6.19 7.99
C VAL A 214 -31.03 5.36 6.92
N LEU A 215 -32.26 4.96 7.21
CA LEU A 215 -33.11 4.16 6.36
C LEU A 215 -34.46 4.85 6.16
N PHE A 216 -34.87 5.03 4.92
CA PHE A 216 -36.17 5.57 4.53
C PHE A 216 -37.05 4.51 3.85
N ASP A 217 -38.31 4.47 4.22
CA ASP A 217 -39.37 3.77 3.52
C ASP A 217 -40.00 4.75 2.52
N VAL A 218 -39.86 4.47 1.23
CA VAL A 218 -40.30 5.36 0.15
C VAL A 218 -41.79 5.32 -0.02
N GLU A 219 -42.42 4.14 0.15
CA GLU A 219 -43.87 3.97 -0.01
C GLU A 219 -44.67 4.73 1.06
N HIS A 220 -44.16 4.75 2.28
CA HIS A 220 -44.80 5.42 3.42
C HIS A 220 -44.19 6.81 3.71
N CYS A 221 -43.22 7.27 2.91
CA CYS A 221 -42.55 8.56 3.06
C CYS A 221 -42.04 8.80 4.49
N LYS A 222 -41.43 7.80 5.13
CA LYS A 222 -40.99 7.89 6.52
C LYS A 222 -39.61 7.29 6.75
N GLN A 223 -38.94 7.78 7.77
CA GLN A 223 -37.71 7.20 8.27
C GLN A 223 -38.02 5.97 9.14
N ILE A 224 -37.28 4.88 8.96
CA ILE A 224 -37.28 3.71 9.84
C ILE A 224 -36.23 3.97 10.93
N PRO A 225 -36.60 3.93 12.23
CA PRO A 225 -35.66 4.19 13.32
C PRO A 225 -34.53 3.14 13.38
N LEU A 226 -33.31 3.60 13.60
CA LEU A 226 -32.14 2.74 13.82
C LEU A 226 -31.57 3.05 15.20
N ASP A 227 -31.11 2.02 15.94
CA ASP A 227 -30.32 2.23 17.15
C ASP A 227 -28.84 2.37 16.78
N THR A 228 -28.39 3.62 16.70
CA THR A 228 -27.02 3.97 16.33
C THR A 228 -26.11 4.31 17.49
N ARG A 229 -26.56 4.05 18.74
CA ARG A 229 -25.74 4.22 19.95
C ARG A 229 -24.53 3.30 19.88
N GLY A 230 -23.36 3.83 20.26
CA GLY A 230 -22.09 3.09 20.22
C GLY A 230 -21.24 3.35 18.99
N TYR A 231 -21.77 4.07 17.98
CA TYR A 231 -21.01 4.45 16.78
C TYR A 231 -20.49 5.89 16.80
N GLU A 232 -20.63 6.61 17.92
CA GLU A 232 -20.24 8.03 18.05
C GLU A 232 -18.73 8.24 18.03
N ASN A 233 -17.98 7.31 18.64
CA ASN A 233 -16.52 7.38 18.68
C ASN A 233 -15.92 6.73 17.43
N GLN A 234 -16.12 7.36 16.28
CA GLN A 234 -15.70 6.84 14.99
C GLN A 234 -14.53 7.61 14.41
N PHE A 235 -13.65 6.88 13.73
CA PHE A 235 -12.77 7.45 12.71
C PHE A 235 -13.54 7.58 11.37
N SER A 236 -14.26 6.53 11.00
CA SER A 236 -15.12 6.54 9.81
C SER A 236 -16.29 5.56 9.94
N LEU A 237 -17.38 5.89 9.25
CA LEU A 237 -18.48 4.99 8.99
C LEU A 237 -18.89 5.15 7.52
N SER A 238 -19.03 4.04 6.79
CA SER A 238 -19.38 4.05 5.37
C SER A 238 -20.36 2.94 5.03
N LEU A 239 -21.33 3.25 4.14
CA LEU A 239 -22.23 2.24 3.61
C LEU A 239 -21.52 1.41 2.53
N THR A 240 -21.72 0.10 2.56
CA THR A 240 -21.06 -0.82 1.61
C THR A 240 -22.03 -1.43 0.57
N GLY A 241 -23.34 -1.39 0.80
CA GLY A 241 -24.33 -1.78 -0.20
C GLY A 241 -25.52 -2.54 0.37
N TRP A 242 -26.52 -2.73 -0.49
CA TRP A 242 -27.72 -3.52 -0.22
C TRP A 242 -27.50 -5.00 -0.49
N ARG A 243 -28.26 -5.84 0.20
CA ARG A 243 -28.46 -7.23 -0.17
C ARG A 243 -29.34 -7.31 -1.41
N GLU A 244 -29.08 -8.31 -2.27
CA GLU A 244 -29.80 -8.46 -3.56
C GLU A 244 -31.30 -8.65 -3.40
N ASP A 245 -31.73 -9.28 -2.31
CA ASP A 245 -33.16 -9.49 -1.96
C ASP A 245 -33.78 -8.32 -1.18
N SER A 246 -33.07 -7.21 -1.03
CA SER A 246 -33.51 -6.01 -0.29
C SER A 246 -33.79 -6.21 1.22
N ARG A 247 -33.37 -7.36 1.82
CA ARG A 247 -33.60 -7.64 3.25
C ARG A 247 -32.84 -6.70 4.18
N GLY A 248 -31.78 -6.07 3.69
CA GLY A 248 -30.93 -5.19 4.48
C GLY A 248 -29.79 -4.56 3.69
N PHE A 249 -29.09 -3.66 4.31
CA PHE A 249 -27.86 -3.08 3.79
C PHE A 249 -26.73 -3.15 4.82
N THR A 250 -25.50 -3.08 4.36
CA THR A 250 -24.32 -3.19 5.21
C THR A 250 -23.55 -1.89 5.28
N PHE A 251 -22.85 -1.71 6.40
CA PHE A 251 -21.90 -0.62 6.63
C PHE A 251 -20.65 -1.12 7.33
N GLU A 252 -19.58 -0.34 7.21
CA GLU A 252 -18.33 -0.57 7.92
C GLU A 252 -18.05 0.59 8.86
N PHE A 253 -17.72 0.26 10.10
CA PHE A 253 -17.38 1.20 11.16
C PHE A 253 -15.96 0.96 11.62
N ASN A 254 -15.15 2.00 11.59
CA ASN A 254 -13.80 2.03 12.13
C ASN A 254 -13.79 2.93 13.37
N ARG A 255 -13.60 2.35 14.53
CA ARG A 255 -13.53 3.10 15.78
C ARG A 255 -12.29 4.00 15.79
N ARG A 256 -12.42 5.20 16.34
CA ARG A 256 -11.29 6.10 16.52
C ARG A 256 -10.25 5.49 17.46
N GLY A 257 -8.97 5.60 17.09
CA GLY A 257 -7.87 4.85 17.71
C GLY A 257 -7.68 3.45 17.13
N HIS A 258 -8.56 3.04 16.19
CA HIS A 258 -8.41 1.85 15.32
C HIS A 258 -8.29 0.51 16.05
N GLN A 259 -8.80 0.42 17.28
CA GLN A 259 -8.78 -0.82 18.09
C GLN A 259 -10.02 -1.69 17.87
N GLN A 260 -11.00 -1.21 17.10
CA GLN A 260 -12.20 -1.96 16.75
C GLN A 260 -12.64 -1.63 15.31
N TYR A 261 -13.00 -2.67 14.57
CA TYR A 261 -13.57 -2.56 13.22
C TYR A 261 -14.80 -3.45 13.12
N ILE A 262 -15.93 -2.87 12.74
CA ILE A 262 -17.22 -3.57 12.66
C ILE A 262 -17.72 -3.56 11.23
N VAL A 263 -18.21 -4.72 10.77
CA VAL A 263 -19.12 -4.82 9.63
C VAL A 263 -20.53 -5.02 10.20
N GLY A 264 -21.36 -4.01 10.06
CA GLY A 264 -22.75 -4.04 10.50
C GLY A 264 -23.73 -4.31 9.36
N GLU A 265 -24.86 -4.93 9.66
CA GLU A 265 -25.98 -5.07 8.74
C GLU A 265 -27.25 -4.52 9.39
N VAL A 266 -27.94 -3.65 8.66
CA VAL A 266 -29.25 -3.09 9.04
C VAL A 266 -30.35 -3.91 8.40
N ASN A 267 -31.28 -4.43 9.20
CA ASN A 267 -32.48 -5.08 8.71
C ASN A 267 -33.43 -4.02 8.11
N ALA A 268 -33.82 -4.20 6.85
CA ALA A 268 -34.60 -3.23 6.11
C ALA A 268 -36.09 -3.10 6.58
N GLN A 269 -36.62 -4.07 7.33
CA GLN A 269 -38.01 -4.05 7.80
C GLN A 269 -38.14 -3.31 9.12
N ASN A 270 -37.23 -3.56 10.07
CA ASN A 270 -37.37 -3.11 11.45
C ASN A 270 -36.23 -2.22 11.94
N GLY A 271 -35.21 -1.98 11.13
CA GLY A 271 -34.06 -1.15 11.49
C GLY A 271 -33.06 -1.77 12.49
N MET A 272 -33.27 -3.04 12.89
CA MET A 272 -32.32 -3.69 13.80
C MET A 272 -30.93 -3.80 13.17
N ILE A 273 -29.89 -3.44 13.94
CA ILE A 273 -28.49 -3.57 13.54
C ILE A 273 -27.90 -4.82 14.21
N ARG A 274 -27.21 -5.61 13.41
CA ARG A 274 -26.41 -6.74 13.90
C ARG A 274 -24.98 -6.65 13.39
N HIS A 275 -24.02 -7.15 14.13
CA HIS A 275 -22.63 -7.22 13.69
C HIS A 275 -22.37 -8.53 12.96
N LEU A 276 -21.90 -8.44 11.73
CA LEU A 276 -21.42 -9.58 10.94
C LEU A 276 -19.95 -9.88 11.25
N VAL A 277 -19.19 -8.84 11.52
CA VAL A 277 -17.79 -8.90 11.96
C VAL A 277 -17.62 -7.87 13.09
N ASP A 278 -16.98 -8.25 14.18
CA ASP A 278 -16.51 -7.35 15.24
C ASP A 278 -15.04 -7.72 15.55
N GLU A 279 -14.14 -7.07 14.82
CA GLU A 279 -12.70 -7.25 14.97
C GLU A 279 -12.17 -6.32 16.06
N LYS A 280 -11.37 -6.86 16.99
CA LYS A 280 -10.78 -6.11 18.11
C LYS A 280 -9.29 -6.36 18.23
N SER A 281 -8.56 -5.37 18.70
CA SER A 281 -7.13 -5.44 18.96
C SER A 281 -6.76 -4.57 20.16
N ASP A 282 -5.83 -5.03 20.99
CA ASP A 282 -5.28 -4.25 22.11
C ASP A 282 -4.37 -3.11 21.60
N THR A 283 -3.87 -3.23 20.39
CA THR A 283 -3.02 -2.23 19.73
C THR A 283 -3.84 -1.51 18.65
N PHE A 284 -3.72 -1.92 17.41
CA PHE A 284 -4.44 -1.36 16.27
C PHE A 284 -4.86 -2.49 15.31
N ILE A 285 -5.85 -2.19 14.49
CA ILE A 285 -6.24 -3.00 13.34
C ILE A 285 -5.69 -2.29 12.10
N SER A 286 -4.86 -2.98 11.33
CA SER A 286 -4.32 -2.46 10.06
C SER A 286 -5.40 -2.48 8.98
N TYR A 287 -6.43 -1.64 9.14
CA TYR A 287 -7.63 -1.61 8.30
C TYR A 287 -7.33 -1.33 6.81
N ILE A 288 -6.19 -0.72 6.49
CA ILE A 288 -5.73 -0.50 5.12
C ILE A 288 -5.47 -1.81 4.36
N ASN A 289 -5.33 -2.92 5.08
CA ASN A 289 -5.13 -4.27 4.54
C ASN A 289 -6.36 -5.16 4.70
N ASN A 290 -7.49 -4.62 5.14
CA ASN A 290 -8.73 -5.40 5.29
C ASN A 290 -9.16 -5.96 3.93
N TYR A 291 -9.72 -7.16 3.98
CA TYR A 291 -10.36 -7.80 2.84
C TYR A 291 -11.68 -8.41 3.28
N ARG A 292 -12.72 -8.10 2.54
CA ARG A 292 -14.05 -8.68 2.69
C ARG A 292 -14.57 -9.15 1.34
N TYR A 293 -15.15 -10.32 1.31
CA TYR A 293 -15.89 -10.84 0.15
C TYR A 293 -17.14 -11.56 0.62
N ASP A 294 -18.30 -11.05 0.21
CA ASP A 294 -19.61 -11.62 0.56
C ASP A 294 -19.97 -12.72 -0.44
N LEU A 295 -20.14 -13.94 0.06
CA LEU A 295 -20.58 -15.10 -0.69
C LEU A 295 -22.10 -15.24 -0.59
N ASN A 296 -22.77 -15.63 -1.70
CA ASN A 296 -24.20 -15.90 -1.76
C ASN A 296 -25.03 -14.78 -1.11
N ASP A 297 -24.82 -13.55 -1.56
CA ASP A 297 -25.47 -12.35 -1.02
C ASP A 297 -25.28 -12.19 0.49
N GLY A 298 -24.06 -12.49 0.98
CA GLY A 298 -23.70 -12.30 2.39
C GLY A 298 -24.16 -13.40 3.34
N MET A 299 -24.59 -14.56 2.82
CA MET A 299 -24.85 -15.73 3.68
C MET A 299 -23.56 -16.24 4.34
N GLU A 300 -22.43 -15.98 3.72
CA GLU A 300 -21.10 -16.21 4.27
C GLU A 300 -20.18 -15.06 3.87
N ILE A 301 -19.18 -14.80 4.70
CA ILE A 301 -18.22 -13.72 4.47
C ILE A 301 -16.79 -14.30 4.56
N LEU A 302 -15.99 -14.05 3.54
CA LEU A 302 -14.55 -14.23 3.61
C LEU A 302 -13.95 -12.96 4.19
N TRP A 303 -13.26 -13.10 5.30
CA TRP A 303 -12.70 -11.97 6.07
C TRP A 303 -11.22 -12.17 6.34
N MET A 304 -10.43 -11.09 6.19
CA MET A 304 -9.01 -11.09 6.53
C MET A 304 -8.81 -10.51 7.94
N SER A 305 -8.11 -11.26 8.80
CA SER A 305 -7.91 -10.91 10.21
C SER A 305 -6.51 -11.28 10.68
N GLU A 306 -6.00 -10.54 11.67
CA GLU A 306 -4.75 -10.82 12.38
C GLU A 306 -4.97 -11.42 13.78
N ARG A 307 -6.16 -11.96 14.06
CA ARG A 307 -6.61 -12.43 15.39
C ARG A 307 -5.78 -13.58 15.98
N ASP A 308 -5.09 -14.35 15.15
CA ASP A 308 -4.19 -15.43 15.59
C ASP A 308 -2.70 -15.01 15.65
N GLY A 309 -2.43 -13.70 15.45
CA GLY A 309 -1.08 -13.14 15.41
C GLY A 309 -0.44 -13.07 14.02
N TRP A 310 -1.14 -13.53 12.98
CA TRP A 310 -0.75 -13.47 11.59
C TRP A 310 -1.93 -13.06 10.72
N ARG A 311 -1.68 -12.49 9.54
CA ARG A 311 -2.75 -12.06 8.63
C ARG A 311 -3.27 -13.24 7.83
N HIS A 312 -4.46 -13.73 8.19
CA HIS A 312 -5.08 -14.91 7.59
C HIS A 312 -6.52 -14.66 7.15
N LEU A 313 -7.04 -15.58 6.34
CA LEU A 313 -8.42 -15.59 5.86
C LEU A 313 -9.29 -16.48 6.76
N TYR A 314 -10.49 -15.98 7.06
CA TYR A 314 -11.52 -16.64 7.85
C TYR A 314 -12.82 -16.69 7.08
N ARG A 315 -13.60 -17.75 7.28
CA ARG A 315 -14.96 -17.89 6.77
C ARG A 315 -15.93 -17.64 7.93
N ILE A 316 -16.81 -16.67 7.75
CA ILE A 316 -17.76 -16.23 8.78
C ILE A 316 -19.17 -16.55 8.31
N ASP A 317 -20.01 -17.01 9.21
CA ASP A 317 -21.44 -17.18 8.99
C ASP A 317 -22.12 -15.81 8.92
N GLY A 318 -22.71 -15.49 7.78
CA GLY A 318 -23.33 -14.19 7.56
C GLY A 318 -24.66 -13.99 8.30
N LYS A 319 -25.21 -15.03 8.96
CA LYS A 319 -26.41 -14.93 9.80
C LYS A 319 -26.06 -14.68 11.26
N THR A 320 -25.07 -15.40 11.79
CA THR A 320 -24.70 -15.35 13.21
C THR A 320 -23.52 -14.45 13.51
N GLY A 321 -22.66 -14.17 12.52
CA GLY A 321 -21.38 -13.49 12.72
C GLY A 321 -20.27 -14.39 13.31
N GLU A 322 -20.55 -15.69 13.48
CA GLU A 322 -19.59 -16.65 14.03
C GLU A 322 -18.59 -17.12 12.97
N VAL A 323 -17.36 -17.36 13.42
CA VAL A 323 -16.32 -17.95 12.55
C VAL A 323 -16.64 -19.42 12.30
N LYS A 324 -16.94 -19.78 11.05
CA LYS A 324 -17.15 -21.18 10.62
C LYS A 324 -15.84 -21.95 10.61
N ASN A 325 -14.80 -21.36 10.03
CA ASN A 325 -13.44 -21.93 10.03
C ASN A 325 -12.39 -20.88 9.66
N GLN A 326 -11.16 -21.13 10.09
CA GLN A 326 -9.98 -20.45 9.59
C GLN A 326 -9.54 -21.13 8.28
N ILE A 327 -9.43 -20.34 7.19
CA ILE A 327 -9.11 -20.84 5.85
C ILE A 327 -7.61 -21.01 5.67
N THR A 328 -6.83 -20.01 6.07
CA THR A 328 -5.36 -20.04 6.01
C THR A 328 -4.78 -19.97 7.42
N ARG A 329 -3.64 -20.63 7.65
CA ARG A 329 -3.00 -20.69 8.97
C ARG A 329 -1.50 -20.91 8.88
N GLY A 330 -0.76 -20.49 9.89
CA GLY A 330 0.68 -20.69 10.00
C GLY A 330 1.45 -19.42 10.31
N GLU A 331 2.78 -19.52 10.43
CA GLU A 331 3.67 -18.39 10.71
C GLU A 331 4.03 -17.62 9.42
N TRP A 332 3.03 -17.15 8.69
CA TRP A 332 3.12 -16.44 7.42
C TRP A 332 1.89 -15.55 7.20
N VAL A 333 1.89 -14.70 6.18
CA VAL A 333 0.81 -13.74 5.96
C VAL A 333 0.21 -13.85 4.55
N VAL A 334 -1.11 -13.70 4.47
CA VAL A 334 -1.81 -13.36 3.22
C VAL A 334 -1.52 -11.89 2.91
N ARG A 335 -0.99 -11.62 1.71
CA ARG A 335 -0.65 -10.27 1.28
C ARG A 335 -1.82 -9.60 0.55
N LYS A 336 -2.46 -10.33 -0.34
CA LYS A 336 -3.57 -9.84 -1.15
C LYS A 336 -4.35 -11.00 -1.74
N VAL A 337 -5.67 -10.97 -1.66
CA VAL A 337 -6.53 -11.85 -2.44
C VAL A 337 -6.59 -11.34 -3.88
N ILE A 338 -6.33 -12.23 -4.83
CA ILE A 338 -6.34 -11.91 -6.27
C ILE A 338 -7.75 -12.12 -6.82
N PHE A 339 -8.36 -13.27 -6.54
CA PHE A 339 -9.76 -13.53 -6.83
C PHE A 339 -10.32 -14.70 -6.01
N VAL A 340 -11.64 -14.76 -5.94
CA VAL A 340 -12.41 -15.84 -5.35
C VAL A 340 -13.13 -16.58 -6.47
N ASP A 341 -12.94 -17.88 -6.55
CA ASP A 341 -13.73 -18.77 -7.39
C ASP A 341 -14.83 -19.41 -6.52
N ALA A 342 -16.01 -18.77 -6.53
CA ALA A 342 -17.15 -19.24 -5.73
C ALA A 342 -17.69 -20.58 -6.23
N GLY A 343 -17.58 -20.88 -7.54
CA GLY A 343 -18.05 -22.12 -8.14
C GLY A 343 -17.22 -23.33 -7.68
N GLN A 344 -15.90 -23.16 -7.60
CA GLN A 344 -14.98 -24.19 -7.12
C GLN A 344 -14.73 -24.12 -5.60
N GLN A 345 -15.31 -23.14 -4.91
CA GLN A 345 -15.07 -22.83 -3.50
C GLN A 345 -13.58 -22.66 -3.18
N ARG A 346 -12.87 -21.88 -3.99
CA ARG A 346 -11.42 -21.71 -3.94
C ARG A 346 -11.00 -20.25 -3.94
N ILE A 347 -9.95 -19.93 -3.21
CA ILE A 347 -9.38 -18.58 -3.14
C ILE A 347 -7.97 -18.62 -3.72
N TYR A 348 -7.65 -17.60 -4.54
CA TYR A 348 -6.33 -17.38 -5.10
C TYR A 348 -5.76 -16.07 -4.55
N PHE A 349 -4.53 -16.11 -4.02
CA PHE A 349 -3.97 -15.01 -3.26
C PHE A 349 -2.44 -14.97 -3.31
N MET A 350 -1.87 -13.81 -3.01
CA MET A 350 -0.45 -13.67 -2.73
C MET A 350 -0.21 -13.89 -1.24
N ALA A 351 0.83 -14.65 -0.91
CA ALA A 351 1.29 -14.91 0.45
C ALA A 351 2.78 -14.64 0.59
N SER A 352 3.26 -14.34 1.79
CA SER A 352 4.69 -14.20 2.05
C SER A 352 5.06 -14.80 3.42
N GLY A 353 6.32 -15.29 3.55
CA GLY A 353 6.80 -15.98 4.75
C GLY A 353 6.53 -17.47 4.78
N LEU A 354 6.10 -18.06 3.66
CA LEU A 354 5.77 -19.49 3.56
C LEU A 354 6.95 -20.41 3.84
N ASN A 355 8.13 -20.04 3.38
CA ASN A 355 9.34 -20.81 3.51
C ASN A 355 10.33 -20.13 4.47
N LYS A 356 10.67 -20.80 5.58
CA LYS A 356 11.59 -20.26 6.61
C LYS A 356 13.04 -20.06 6.12
N LYS A 357 13.42 -20.61 4.95
CA LYS A 357 14.76 -20.47 4.37
C LYS A 357 14.86 -19.31 3.38
N GLU A 358 13.78 -18.59 3.16
CA GLU A 358 13.70 -17.48 2.23
C GLU A 358 13.52 -16.15 2.97
N ASP A 359 13.72 -15.05 2.23
CA ASP A 359 13.31 -13.73 2.69
C ASP A 359 11.79 -13.75 2.93
N PRO A 360 11.31 -13.52 4.18
CA PRO A 360 9.90 -13.67 4.53
C PRO A 360 8.97 -12.62 3.87
N TYR A 361 9.51 -11.72 3.08
CA TYR A 361 8.76 -10.75 2.30
C TYR A 361 8.56 -11.17 0.85
N ASN A 362 9.27 -12.20 0.37
CA ASN A 362 9.03 -12.75 -0.96
C ASN A 362 7.59 -13.25 -1.08
N GLN A 363 6.90 -12.81 -2.11
CA GLN A 363 5.50 -13.14 -2.34
C GLN A 363 5.39 -14.32 -3.28
N HIS A 364 4.55 -15.29 -2.90
CA HIS A 364 4.19 -16.46 -3.69
C HIS A 364 2.72 -16.41 -4.05
N TYR A 365 2.37 -16.91 -5.23
CA TYR A 365 0.99 -17.06 -5.66
C TYR A 365 0.45 -18.40 -5.19
N CYS A 366 -0.62 -18.35 -4.43
CA CYS A 366 -1.17 -19.51 -3.74
C CYS A 366 -2.66 -19.69 -4.00
N CYS A 367 -3.16 -20.88 -3.74
CA CYS A 367 -4.59 -21.13 -3.65
C CYS A 367 -4.93 -22.07 -2.48
N VAL A 368 -6.20 -21.99 -2.04
CA VAL A 368 -6.74 -22.81 -0.94
C VAL A 368 -8.25 -22.95 -1.11
N ASN A 369 -8.82 -24.06 -0.67
CA ASN A 369 -10.28 -24.24 -0.61
C ASN A 369 -10.89 -23.46 0.57
N PHE A 370 -12.19 -23.12 0.51
CA PHE A 370 -12.88 -22.38 1.58
C PHE A 370 -12.87 -23.09 2.94
N ASP A 371 -12.75 -24.41 2.97
CA ASP A 371 -12.62 -25.22 4.20
C ASP A 371 -11.19 -25.26 4.77
N GLY A 372 -10.23 -24.65 4.08
CA GLY A 372 -8.82 -24.63 4.44
C GLY A 372 -8.02 -25.82 3.93
N THR A 373 -8.63 -26.76 3.22
CA THR A 373 -7.92 -27.86 2.57
C THR A 373 -7.34 -27.45 1.22
N GLY A 374 -6.52 -28.29 0.61
CA GLY A 374 -6.03 -28.10 -0.75
C GLY A 374 -5.14 -26.88 -0.95
N PHE A 375 -4.45 -26.43 0.12
CA PHE A 375 -3.45 -25.36 -0.01
C PHE A 375 -2.35 -25.74 -0.99
N GLN A 376 -2.02 -24.84 -1.91
CA GLN A 376 -0.95 -25.01 -2.87
C GLN A 376 -0.21 -23.70 -3.07
N ASP A 377 1.11 -23.77 -3.03
CA ASP A 377 1.99 -22.76 -3.59
C ASP A 377 2.17 -23.03 -5.09
N LEU A 378 1.73 -22.12 -5.94
CA LEU A 378 1.75 -22.23 -7.41
C LEU A 378 3.03 -21.69 -8.03
N THR A 379 3.85 -20.96 -7.25
CA THR A 379 5.09 -20.32 -7.67
C THR A 379 6.22 -20.62 -6.66
N PRO A 380 6.77 -21.85 -6.68
CA PRO A 380 7.62 -22.35 -5.59
C PRO A 380 9.08 -21.88 -5.65
N GLU A 381 9.47 -21.08 -6.62
CA GLU A 381 10.84 -20.57 -6.74
C GLU A 381 11.13 -19.55 -5.63
N ASN A 382 12.33 -19.64 -5.02
CA ASN A 382 12.78 -18.69 -3.98
C ASN A 382 12.98 -17.29 -4.59
N ALA A 383 11.90 -16.54 -4.73
CA ALA A 383 11.89 -15.20 -5.30
C ALA A 383 10.61 -14.45 -4.93
N ASN A 384 10.57 -13.16 -5.22
CA ASN A 384 9.34 -12.38 -5.22
C ASN A 384 8.64 -12.54 -6.57
N HIS A 385 7.37 -12.97 -6.55
CA HIS A 385 6.57 -13.28 -7.75
C HIS A 385 5.55 -12.18 -8.04
N LYS A 386 5.40 -11.88 -9.33
CA LYS A 386 4.34 -11.02 -9.87
C LYS A 386 3.57 -11.81 -10.92
N VAL A 387 2.29 -12.00 -10.70
CA VAL A 387 1.45 -12.80 -11.58
C VAL A 387 0.45 -11.94 -12.35
N ILE A 388 0.28 -12.22 -13.63
CA ILE A 388 -0.68 -11.57 -14.52
C ILE A 388 -1.50 -12.67 -15.19
N LEU A 389 -2.79 -12.74 -14.83
CA LEU A 389 -3.71 -13.77 -15.29
C LEU A 389 -4.26 -13.48 -16.71
N SER A 390 -4.59 -14.55 -17.43
CA SER A 390 -5.47 -14.47 -18.60
C SER A 390 -6.88 -14.02 -18.20
N LYS A 391 -7.65 -13.48 -19.14
CA LYS A 391 -9.03 -13.00 -18.89
C LYS A 391 -9.93 -14.13 -18.37
N ASP A 392 -9.79 -15.33 -18.92
CA ASP A 392 -10.53 -16.54 -18.51
C ASP A 392 -9.94 -17.21 -17.26
N ARG A 393 -8.79 -16.70 -16.77
CA ARG A 393 -8.06 -17.23 -15.62
C ARG A 393 -7.51 -18.66 -15.78
N SER A 394 -7.39 -19.15 -17.01
CA SER A 394 -6.82 -20.48 -17.27
C SER A 394 -5.30 -20.50 -17.21
N TYR A 395 -4.66 -19.37 -17.51
CA TYR A 395 -3.20 -19.21 -17.54
C TYR A 395 -2.75 -17.96 -16.81
N PHE A 396 -1.47 -17.94 -16.46
CA PHE A 396 -0.83 -16.72 -15.96
C PHE A 396 0.64 -16.66 -16.37
N VAL A 397 1.10 -15.43 -16.55
CA VAL A 397 2.53 -15.11 -16.65
C VAL A 397 3.02 -14.79 -15.25
N ASP A 398 4.06 -15.50 -14.84
CA ASP A 398 4.76 -15.33 -13.57
C ASP A 398 6.13 -14.70 -13.86
N VAL A 399 6.35 -13.49 -13.34
CA VAL A 399 7.64 -12.80 -13.40
C VAL A 399 8.22 -12.81 -11.99
N TYR A 400 9.30 -13.54 -11.80
CA TYR A 400 9.93 -13.63 -10.48
C TYR A 400 11.36 -13.11 -10.48
N SER A 401 11.73 -12.44 -9.40
CA SER A 401 13.05 -11.87 -9.20
C SER A 401 13.37 -11.68 -7.72
N ARG A 402 14.61 -11.32 -7.41
CA ARG A 402 15.07 -10.79 -6.12
C ARG A 402 16.04 -9.63 -6.39
N PRO A 403 16.42 -8.84 -5.40
CA PRO A 403 17.47 -7.84 -5.60
C PRO A 403 18.77 -8.43 -6.16
N ASP A 404 19.08 -9.68 -5.80
CA ASP A 404 20.26 -10.46 -6.23
C ASP A 404 19.98 -11.51 -7.33
N LEU A 405 18.76 -11.51 -7.91
CA LEU A 405 18.34 -12.41 -8.96
C LEU A 405 17.61 -11.65 -10.07
N PRO A 406 18.21 -11.50 -11.27
CA PRO A 406 17.53 -10.88 -12.42
C PRO A 406 16.23 -11.60 -12.78
N PRO A 407 15.21 -10.87 -13.31
CA PRO A 407 13.92 -11.43 -13.61
C PRO A 407 13.94 -12.62 -14.56
N VAL A 408 13.10 -13.60 -14.23
CA VAL A 408 12.72 -14.70 -15.12
C VAL A 408 11.22 -14.63 -15.30
N SER A 409 10.76 -14.69 -16.56
CA SER A 409 9.34 -14.71 -16.91
C SER A 409 8.96 -16.09 -17.43
N VAL A 410 7.95 -16.70 -16.82
CA VAL A 410 7.46 -18.03 -17.19
C VAL A 410 5.94 -18.00 -17.40
N LEU A 411 5.48 -18.89 -18.25
CA LEU A 411 4.06 -19.15 -18.49
C LEU A 411 3.64 -20.39 -17.69
N ARG A 412 2.52 -20.30 -16.98
CA ARG A 412 1.95 -21.39 -16.18
C ARG A 412 0.46 -21.55 -16.45
N LYS A 413 -0.06 -22.74 -16.21
CA LYS A 413 -1.50 -23.01 -16.16
C LYS A 413 -2.03 -22.86 -14.74
N LEU A 414 -3.20 -22.26 -14.57
CA LEU A 414 -3.79 -22.08 -13.25
C LEU A 414 -4.08 -23.44 -12.60
N GLY A 415 -3.77 -23.57 -11.31
CA GLY A 415 -3.92 -24.82 -10.54
C GLY A 415 -2.80 -25.84 -10.75
N GLU A 416 -1.84 -25.56 -11.63
CA GLU A 416 -0.69 -26.42 -11.87
C GLU A 416 0.61 -25.71 -11.48
N LYS A 417 1.55 -26.43 -10.86
CA LYS A 417 2.89 -25.90 -10.52
C LYS A 417 3.84 -25.92 -11.72
N LYS A 418 3.49 -26.69 -12.76
CA LYS A 418 4.35 -26.90 -13.92
C LYS A 418 4.49 -25.64 -14.76
N VAL A 419 5.72 -25.30 -15.12
CA VAL A 419 6.02 -24.29 -16.13
C VAL A 419 5.72 -24.85 -17.51
N ILE A 420 4.87 -24.17 -18.30
CA ILE A 420 4.60 -24.48 -19.70
C ILE A 420 5.81 -24.07 -20.55
N ALA A 421 6.26 -22.81 -20.39
CA ALA A 421 7.40 -22.26 -21.12
C ALA A 421 8.12 -21.19 -20.31
N THR A 422 9.43 -21.09 -20.48
CA THR A 422 10.19 -19.90 -20.11
C THR A 422 10.05 -18.90 -21.25
N LEU A 423 9.46 -17.74 -20.95
CA LEU A 423 9.23 -16.68 -21.91
C LEU A 423 10.50 -15.85 -22.12
N GLU A 424 11.05 -15.34 -20.99
CA GLU A 424 12.25 -14.49 -21.01
C GLU A 424 13.13 -14.73 -19.79
N LYS A 425 14.43 -14.50 -19.97
CA LYS A 425 15.42 -14.37 -18.89
C LYS A 425 16.13 -13.05 -19.05
N CYS A 426 16.13 -12.23 -18.02
CA CYS A 426 16.76 -10.92 -18.06
C CYS A 426 18.28 -11.05 -18.30
N ASP A 427 18.77 -10.30 -19.28
CA ASP A 427 20.20 -10.20 -19.60
C ASP A 427 20.79 -8.89 -19.07
N ILE A 428 21.74 -9.01 -18.17
CA ILE A 428 22.45 -7.91 -17.50
C ILE A 428 23.96 -7.90 -17.83
N SER A 429 24.37 -8.64 -18.86
CA SER A 429 25.81 -8.79 -19.19
C SER A 429 26.47 -7.47 -19.55
N ASP A 430 25.77 -6.61 -20.33
CA ASP A 430 26.31 -5.29 -20.71
C ASP A 430 26.35 -4.34 -19.51
N LEU A 431 25.42 -4.44 -18.56
CA LEU A 431 25.44 -3.69 -17.31
C LEU A 431 26.63 -4.12 -16.43
N LYS A 432 26.85 -5.43 -16.29
CA LYS A 432 28.01 -5.96 -15.56
C LYS A 432 29.35 -5.54 -16.17
N ALA A 433 29.42 -5.47 -17.51
CA ALA A 433 30.61 -5.01 -18.20
C ALA A 433 30.97 -3.54 -17.91
N GLN A 434 30.02 -2.74 -17.40
CA GLN A 434 30.27 -1.37 -16.92
C GLN A 434 30.81 -1.33 -15.46
N GLY A 435 31.05 -2.47 -14.82
CA GLY A 435 31.49 -2.54 -13.43
C GLY A 435 30.36 -2.57 -12.40
N TRP A 436 29.09 -2.59 -12.85
CA TRP A 436 27.95 -2.65 -11.96
C TRP A 436 28.02 -3.86 -11.01
N GLN A 437 27.74 -3.60 -9.74
CA GLN A 437 27.73 -4.59 -8.68
C GLN A 437 26.31 -5.04 -8.36
N MET A 438 26.08 -6.36 -8.34
CA MET A 438 24.82 -6.92 -7.87
C MET A 438 24.57 -6.52 -6.42
N PRO A 439 23.39 -5.99 -6.06
CA PRO A 439 23.03 -5.79 -4.66
C PRO A 439 23.09 -7.11 -3.90
N GLU A 440 23.48 -7.05 -2.63
CA GLU A 440 23.54 -8.23 -1.79
C GLU A 440 22.39 -8.25 -0.80
N VAL A 441 21.63 -9.33 -0.78
CA VAL A 441 20.63 -9.61 0.23
C VAL A 441 21.32 -10.19 1.46
N PHE A 442 21.14 -9.55 2.62
CA PHE A 442 21.76 -9.97 3.87
C PHE A 442 20.72 -10.12 4.99
N CYS A 443 20.89 -11.14 5.81
CA CYS A 443 20.05 -11.44 6.95
C CYS A 443 20.88 -11.48 8.24
N ALA A 444 20.35 -10.88 9.30
CA ALA A 444 20.93 -10.96 10.64
C ALA A 444 19.82 -11.07 11.71
N LYS A 445 20.18 -11.52 12.92
CA LYS A 445 19.24 -11.58 14.04
C LYS A 445 18.96 -10.18 14.60
N GLY A 446 17.69 -9.90 14.85
CA GLY A 446 17.20 -8.66 15.42
C GLY A 446 17.48 -8.50 16.92
N ARG A 447 16.81 -7.54 17.54
CA ARG A 447 16.97 -7.16 18.96
C ARG A 447 16.76 -8.31 19.95
N ASP A 448 15.87 -9.23 19.62
CA ASP A 448 15.52 -10.41 20.43
C ASP A 448 16.49 -11.61 20.26
N GLY A 449 17.47 -11.48 19.36
CA GLY A 449 18.42 -12.55 19.02
C GLY A 449 17.81 -13.75 18.28
N LYS A 450 16.54 -13.68 17.88
CA LYS A 450 15.78 -14.79 17.25
C LYS A 450 15.21 -14.41 15.90
N THR A 451 14.55 -13.27 15.81
CA THR A 451 13.86 -12.79 14.60
C THR A 451 14.87 -12.43 13.52
N ASP A 452 14.66 -12.95 12.33
CA ASP A 452 15.46 -12.62 11.16
C ASP A 452 15.06 -11.25 10.60
N ILE A 453 16.05 -10.37 10.50
CA ILE A 453 15.95 -9.03 9.90
C ILE A 453 16.65 -9.06 8.56
N TRP A 454 15.95 -8.61 7.54
CA TRP A 454 16.41 -8.68 6.16
C TRP A 454 16.66 -7.29 5.60
N GLY A 455 17.70 -7.18 4.80
CA GLY A 455 18.09 -5.94 4.17
C GLY A 455 18.93 -6.17 2.92
N THR A 456 19.26 -5.06 2.25
CA THR A 456 20.03 -5.06 1.00
C THR A 456 21.22 -4.13 1.13
N ILE A 457 22.38 -4.53 0.58
CA ILE A 457 23.65 -3.78 0.55
C ILE A 457 23.93 -3.38 -0.89
N TYR A 458 24.19 -2.10 -1.12
CA TYR A 458 24.59 -1.52 -2.39
C TYR A 458 26.04 -1.04 -2.31
N ARG A 459 26.84 -1.33 -3.36
CA ARG A 459 28.25 -0.99 -3.48
C ARG A 459 28.48 -0.10 -4.70
N PRO A 460 29.51 0.74 -4.70
CA PRO A 460 29.89 1.50 -5.89
C PRO A 460 30.38 0.57 -7.03
N PHE A 461 30.34 1.04 -8.26
CA PHE A 461 30.81 0.27 -9.43
C PHE A 461 32.31 -0.01 -9.36
N ASN A 462 33.08 0.95 -8.85
CA ASN A 462 34.53 0.83 -8.63
C ASN A 462 34.89 0.25 -7.25
N PHE A 463 34.00 -0.61 -6.71
CA PHE A 463 34.18 -1.20 -5.38
C PHE A 463 35.50 -1.94 -5.24
N ASP A 464 36.23 -1.61 -4.18
CA ASP A 464 37.49 -2.24 -3.79
C ASP A 464 37.37 -2.80 -2.36
N PRO A 465 37.34 -4.12 -2.18
CA PRO A 465 37.15 -4.74 -0.86
C PRO A 465 38.32 -4.47 0.12
N SER A 466 39.44 -3.95 -0.34
CA SER A 466 40.60 -3.58 0.51
C SER A 466 40.43 -2.20 1.18
N LYS A 467 39.50 -1.38 0.68
CA LYS A 467 39.20 -0.05 1.22
C LYS A 467 38.19 -0.11 2.35
N SER A 468 38.12 0.98 3.13
CA SER A 468 37.12 1.16 4.18
C SER A 468 36.13 2.25 3.77
N TYR A 469 34.83 1.90 3.79
CA TYR A 469 33.76 2.77 3.32
C TYR A 469 32.84 3.17 4.47
N PRO A 470 32.46 4.46 4.59
CA PRO A 470 31.36 4.87 5.45
C PRO A 470 30.07 4.16 5.04
N VAL A 471 29.20 3.91 6.01
CA VAL A 471 27.91 3.27 5.78
C VAL A 471 26.80 4.33 5.79
N VAL A 472 25.88 4.28 4.84
CA VAL A 472 24.71 5.14 4.82
C VAL A 472 23.44 4.29 4.76
N GLU A 473 22.55 4.47 5.71
CA GLU A 473 21.26 3.82 5.70
C GLU A 473 20.22 4.68 4.98
N ASN A 474 19.57 4.11 3.96
CA ASN A 474 18.35 4.65 3.36
C ASN A 474 17.15 4.07 4.12
N ILE A 475 16.58 4.88 5.03
CA ILE A 475 15.52 4.43 5.91
C ILE A 475 14.13 4.85 5.44
N TYR A 476 13.21 3.91 5.51
CA TYR A 476 11.79 4.17 5.62
C TYR A 476 11.19 3.12 6.57
N ALA A 477 10.65 3.56 7.71
CA ALA A 477 10.08 2.66 8.72
C ALA A 477 8.60 2.96 9.00
N GLY A 478 7.89 3.49 8.02
CA GLY A 478 6.44 3.71 8.11
C GLY A 478 5.70 2.39 8.32
N PRO A 479 4.84 2.27 9.35
CA PRO A 479 4.26 0.99 9.73
C PRO A 479 3.25 0.42 8.72
N HIS A 480 2.84 1.18 7.70
CA HIS A 480 1.82 0.75 6.74
C HIS A 480 2.29 -0.35 5.78
N ASP A 481 3.60 -0.50 5.56
CA ASP A 481 4.17 -1.52 4.66
C ASP A 481 5.57 -1.96 5.11
N SER A 482 6.19 -2.85 4.35
CA SER A 482 7.63 -3.15 4.33
C SER A 482 8.26 -2.41 3.15
N HIS A 483 9.49 -1.91 3.29
CA HIS A 483 10.02 -0.89 2.39
C HIS A 483 11.30 -1.26 1.65
N VAL A 484 11.94 -2.37 2.02
CA VAL A 484 13.06 -2.93 1.24
C VAL A 484 12.51 -3.64 0.03
N SER A 485 12.85 -3.16 -1.17
CA SER A 485 12.42 -3.80 -2.42
C SER A 485 12.85 -5.26 -2.47
N LYS A 486 11.94 -6.14 -2.87
CA LYS A 486 12.19 -7.58 -3.04
C LYS A 486 12.33 -7.97 -4.51
N ASP A 487 12.10 -7.02 -5.40
CA ASP A 487 12.30 -7.20 -6.84
C ASP A 487 13.71 -6.79 -7.26
N PHE A 488 14.17 -7.36 -8.35
CA PHE A 488 15.34 -6.89 -9.05
C PHE A 488 15.11 -5.47 -9.60
N ASN A 489 15.98 -4.56 -9.23
CA ASN A 489 16.06 -3.24 -9.84
C ASN A 489 17.53 -3.02 -10.24
N PRO A 490 17.85 -2.93 -11.55
CA PRO A 490 19.22 -2.77 -12.01
C PRO A 490 19.85 -1.49 -11.50
N ILE A 491 19.09 -0.44 -11.37
CA ILE A 491 19.51 0.85 -10.80
C ILE A 491 18.46 1.29 -9.78
N GLU A 492 18.64 0.92 -8.53
CA GLU A 492 17.90 1.53 -7.42
C GLU A 492 18.52 2.91 -7.18
N TRP A 493 17.98 3.90 -7.88
CA TRP A 493 18.64 5.17 -8.12
C TRP A 493 19.11 5.88 -6.85
N SER A 494 18.28 5.95 -5.82
CA SER A 494 18.62 6.66 -4.58
C SER A 494 19.78 6.02 -3.82
N SER A 495 19.84 4.68 -3.79
CA SER A 495 20.92 3.95 -3.10
C SER A 495 22.15 3.78 -3.99
N SER A 496 21.95 3.49 -5.28
CA SER A 496 23.08 3.26 -6.20
C SER A 496 23.85 4.54 -6.49
N SER A 497 23.20 5.69 -6.71
CA SER A 497 23.88 6.95 -6.96
C SER A 497 24.68 7.43 -5.75
N LEU A 498 24.14 7.22 -4.53
CA LEU A 498 24.88 7.55 -3.32
C LEU A 498 26.08 6.61 -3.12
N ALA A 499 25.94 5.32 -3.47
CA ALA A 499 27.06 4.39 -3.42
C ALA A 499 28.23 4.83 -4.34
N GLU A 500 27.92 5.40 -5.53
CA GLU A 500 28.95 5.92 -6.45
C GLU A 500 29.81 7.05 -5.85
N LEU A 501 29.29 7.71 -4.82
CA LEU A 501 30.04 8.74 -4.08
C LEU A 501 30.95 8.14 -2.99
N GLY A 502 31.19 6.83 -3.01
CA GLY A 502 32.12 6.15 -2.10
C GLY A 502 31.51 5.68 -0.79
N TYR A 503 30.19 5.39 -0.77
CA TYR A 503 29.51 4.84 0.39
C TYR A 503 29.06 3.39 0.17
N ILE A 504 28.97 2.64 1.28
CA ILE A 504 28.15 1.43 1.30
C ILE A 504 26.75 1.83 1.73
N VAL A 505 25.75 1.65 0.86
CA VAL A 505 24.38 2.01 1.18
C VAL A 505 23.59 0.77 1.57
N VAL A 506 22.84 0.87 2.67
CA VAL A 506 22.02 -0.23 3.19
C VAL A 506 20.55 0.17 3.28
N ARG A 507 19.66 -0.80 3.07
CA ARG A 507 18.22 -0.68 3.30
C ARG A 507 17.77 -1.88 4.14
N ILE A 508 16.99 -1.63 5.19
CA ILE A 508 16.65 -2.66 6.18
C ILE A 508 15.17 -2.52 6.56
N ASP A 509 14.45 -3.64 6.75
CA ASP A 509 13.13 -3.66 7.39
C ASP A 509 13.26 -4.20 8.82
N GLY A 510 13.19 -3.31 9.81
CA GLY A 510 13.21 -3.64 11.24
C GLY A 510 11.82 -3.90 11.80
N MET A 511 11.74 -4.33 13.07
CA MET A 511 10.46 -4.49 13.77
C MET A 511 9.70 -3.16 13.81
N GLY A 512 8.37 -3.23 13.72
CA GLY A 512 7.48 -2.08 13.62
C GLY A 512 6.97 -1.83 12.19
N THR A 513 7.60 -2.42 11.16
CA THR A 513 7.05 -2.43 9.80
C THR A 513 6.07 -3.60 9.59
N ASN A 514 5.27 -3.54 8.51
CA ASN A 514 4.21 -4.49 8.23
C ASN A 514 4.71 -5.81 7.55
N ASN A 515 3.76 -6.68 7.18
CA ASN A 515 3.96 -7.89 6.39
C ASN A 515 4.71 -9.05 7.08
N ARG A 516 4.77 -8.99 8.40
CA ARG A 516 5.25 -10.06 9.29
C ARG A 516 4.16 -10.41 10.32
N SER A 517 4.52 -11.06 11.42
CA SER A 517 3.58 -11.30 12.51
C SER A 517 3.05 -9.99 13.11
N LYS A 518 1.86 -10.04 13.69
CA LYS A 518 1.29 -8.90 14.42
C LYS A 518 2.24 -8.42 15.52
N LYS A 519 2.88 -9.33 16.26
CA LYS A 519 3.88 -8.99 17.27
C LYS A 519 5.07 -8.20 16.70
N PHE A 520 5.53 -8.51 15.50
CA PHE A 520 6.57 -7.77 14.81
C PHE A 520 6.11 -6.35 14.46
N HIS A 521 4.88 -6.23 13.97
CA HIS A 521 4.26 -4.97 13.58
C HIS A 521 3.96 -4.08 14.80
N ASP A 522 3.43 -4.66 15.87
CA ASP A 522 2.99 -3.95 17.08
C ASP A 522 4.12 -3.21 17.83
N VAL A 523 5.39 -3.46 17.49
CA VAL A 523 6.52 -2.70 18.06
C VAL A 523 6.39 -1.19 17.77
N CYS A 524 5.70 -0.80 16.69
CA CYS A 524 5.44 0.61 16.35
C CYS A 524 4.35 1.26 17.21
N TRP A 525 3.48 0.45 17.88
CA TRP A 525 2.33 0.97 18.59
C TRP A 525 2.73 1.91 19.73
N LYS A 526 2.26 3.18 19.63
CA LYS A 526 2.60 4.27 20.54
C LYS A 526 4.12 4.49 20.70
N ASN A 527 4.90 4.11 19.68
CA ASN A 527 6.36 4.07 19.74
C ASN A 527 7.02 4.29 18.35
N LEU A 528 6.55 5.27 17.60
CA LEU A 528 7.09 5.56 16.26
C LEU A 528 8.57 5.96 16.26
N LYS A 529 9.09 6.48 17.40
CA LYS A 529 10.51 6.78 17.56
C LYS A 529 11.43 5.56 17.46
N ASP A 530 10.90 4.34 17.70
CA ASP A 530 11.69 3.10 17.64
C ASP A 530 12.20 2.83 16.22
N ALA A 531 11.34 3.01 15.22
CA ALA A 531 11.65 2.84 13.79
C ALA A 531 12.49 1.57 13.46
N GLY A 532 12.50 0.57 14.34
CA GLY A 532 13.32 -0.63 14.22
C GLY A 532 14.81 -0.41 14.48
N PHE A 533 15.25 0.69 15.08
CA PHE A 533 16.68 1.01 15.28
C PHE A 533 17.46 -0.06 16.01
N PRO A 534 16.98 -0.68 17.10
CA PRO A 534 17.74 -1.75 17.74
C PRO A 534 18.02 -2.95 16.81
N ASP A 535 17.15 -3.21 15.84
CA ASP A 535 17.32 -4.27 14.85
C ASP A 535 18.30 -3.83 13.75
N ARG A 536 18.13 -2.61 13.24
CA ARG A 536 18.94 -2.02 12.18
C ARG A 536 20.40 -1.89 12.58
N ILE A 537 20.66 -1.38 13.78
CA ILE A 537 22.01 -1.26 14.35
C ILE A 537 22.68 -2.64 14.45
N LYS A 538 21.98 -3.63 15.02
CA LYS A 538 22.49 -5.00 15.10
C LYS A 538 22.77 -5.61 13.73
N TRP A 539 21.89 -5.34 12.76
CA TRP A 539 22.05 -5.81 11.39
C TRP A 539 23.30 -5.21 10.73
N ILE A 540 23.48 -3.88 10.80
CA ILE A 540 24.67 -3.18 10.25
C ILE A 540 25.95 -3.70 10.91
N GLN A 541 25.94 -3.86 12.24
CA GLN A 541 27.08 -4.43 12.96
C GLN A 541 27.38 -5.88 12.56
N ALA A 542 26.33 -6.69 12.30
CA ALA A 542 26.51 -8.06 11.84
C ALA A 542 27.07 -8.10 10.41
N ALA A 543 26.61 -7.22 9.52
CA ALA A 543 27.16 -7.06 8.18
C ALA A 543 28.62 -6.64 8.21
N ALA A 544 28.99 -5.66 9.04
CA ALA A 544 30.37 -5.20 9.19
C ALA A 544 31.31 -6.25 9.80
N ARG A 545 30.81 -7.16 10.63
CA ARG A 545 31.61 -8.32 11.09
C ARG A 545 31.98 -9.25 9.94
N LYS A 546 31.09 -9.43 8.97
CA LYS A 546 31.32 -10.24 7.76
C LYS A 546 32.11 -9.47 6.70
N TYR A 547 31.79 -8.21 6.51
CA TYR A 547 32.36 -7.35 5.46
C TYR A 547 33.21 -6.25 6.05
N LYS A 548 34.51 -6.46 6.13
CA LYS A 548 35.48 -5.59 6.81
C LYS A 548 35.64 -4.21 6.18
N TYR A 549 35.16 -4.03 4.96
CA TYR A 549 35.14 -2.75 4.28
C TYR A 549 34.02 -1.80 4.81
N MET A 550 33.06 -2.27 5.59
CA MET A 550 32.03 -1.44 6.21
C MET A 550 32.52 -0.81 7.51
N ASP A 551 32.69 0.51 7.51
CA ASP A 551 33.14 1.27 8.66
C ASP A 551 31.96 1.73 9.53
N THR A 552 31.70 1.02 10.62
CA THR A 552 30.62 1.36 11.56
C THR A 552 30.96 2.50 12.52
N SER A 553 32.14 3.09 12.46
CA SER A 553 32.45 4.34 13.17
C SER A 553 31.91 5.57 12.44
N ARG A 554 31.58 5.43 11.14
CA ARG A 554 31.08 6.47 10.25
C ARG A 554 29.76 6.02 9.61
N VAL A 555 28.65 6.09 10.39
CA VAL A 555 27.34 5.70 9.90
C VAL A 555 26.47 6.95 9.75
N GLY A 556 25.99 7.18 8.53
CA GLY A 556 24.98 8.19 8.20
C GLY A 556 23.62 7.55 7.92
N ILE A 557 22.58 8.40 7.87
CA ILE A 557 21.22 7.97 7.60
C ILE A 557 20.45 9.03 6.82
N TYR A 558 19.56 8.63 5.90
CA TYR A 558 18.64 9.55 5.26
C TYR A 558 17.30 8.88 4.94
N GLY A 559 16.26 9.69 4.84
CA GLY A 559 14.96 9.19 4.47
C GLY A 559 13.94 10.28 4.15
N TRP A 560 12.82 9.87 3.59
CA TRP A 560 11.73 10.71 3.12
C TRP A 560 10.46 10.51 3.94
N SER A 561 9.68 11.57 4.21
CA SER A 561 8.39 11.48 4.90
C SER A 561 8.54 10.79 6.27
N ALA A 562 7.88 9.64 6.51
CA ALA A 562 8.15 8.84 7.72
C ALA A 562 9.65 8.48 7.85
N GLY A 563 10.34 8.23 6.74
CA GLY A 563 11.79 8.04 6.73
C GLY A 563 12.58 9.28 7.14
N GLY A 564 12.08 10.47 6.82
CA GLY A 564 12.66 11.75 7.29
C GLY A 564 12.52 11.91 8.81
N GLN A 565 11.34 11.61 9.37
CA GLN A 565 11.15 11.53 10.81
C GLN A 565 12.13 10.56 11.45
N ASN A 566 12.26 9.35 10.86
CA ASN A 566 13.18 8.34 11.37
C ASN A 566 14.65 8.81 11.28
N ALA A 567 15.08 9.42 10.18
CA ALA A 567 16.45 9.90 10.02
C ALA A 567 16.86 10.91 11.11
N MET A 568 16.00 11.88 11.43
CA MET A 568 16.23 12.78 12.57
C MET A 568 16.22 12.02 13.90
N ALA A 569 15.26 11.11 14.11
CA ALA A 569 15.16 10.33 15.35
C ALA A 569 16.44 9.51 15.62
N ALA A 570 17.14 9.05 14.59
CA ALA A 570 18.43 8.37 14.72
C ALA A 570 19.47 9.21 15.46
N LEU A 571 19.56 10.51 15.16
CA LEU A 571 20.51 11.42 15.84
C LEU A 571 20.03 11.85 17.23
N LEU A 572 18.75 11.75 17.52
CA LEU A 572 18.21 12.05 18.85
C LEU A 572 18.40 10.89 19.81
N PHE A 573 18.06 9.68 19.37
CA PHE A 573 17.95 8.53 20.27
C PHE A 573 19.08 7.49 20.11
N HIS A 574 19.87 7.56 19.01
CA HIS A 574 20.96 6.63 18.68
C HIS A 574 22.20 7.33 18.14
N ASN A 575 22.53 8.52 18.70
CA ASN A 575 23.67 9.34 18.31
C ASN A 575 25.05 8.71 18.66
N ASP A 576 25.07 7.69 19.49
CA ASP A 576 26.23 6.86 19.73
C ASP A 576 26.62 6.05 18.48
N PHE A 577 25.65 5.71 17.63
CA PHE A 577 25.85 4.93 16.41
C PHE A 577 25.80 5.80 15.14
N TYR A 578 24.71 6.57 14.93
CA TYR A 578 24.55 7.45 13.77
C TYR A 578 25.24 8.80 14.00
N LYS A 579 25.99 9.30 12.99
CA LYS A 579 26.80 10.51 13.08
C LYS A 579 26.24 11.68 12.27
N ALA A 580 25.55 11.39 11.16
CA ALA A 580 24.94 12.38 10.30
C ALA A 580 23.58 11.91 9.78
N ALA A 581 22.65 12.84 9.61
CA ALA A 581 21.32 12.53 9.04
C ALA A 581 20.85 13.58 8.05
N VAL A 582 20.12 13.12 7.04
CA VAL A 582 19.34 14.00 6.16
C VAL A 582 17.86 13.59 6.23
N SER A 583 17.05 14.53 6.67
CA SER A 583 15.62 14.36 6.79
C SER A 583 14.91 15.15 5.68
N PHE A 584 14.27 14.42 4.76
CA PHE A 584 13.42 15.02 3.74
C PHE A 584 11.96 14.93 4.17
N CYS A 585 11.30 16.09 4.27
CA CYS A 585 9.86 16.16 4.50
C CYS A 585 9.39 15.26 5.66
N GLY A 586 10.11 15.26 6.80
CA GLY A 586 9.83 14.40 7.96
C GLY A 586 8.70 14.96 8.84
N CYS A 587 7.74 14.12 9.24
CA CYS A 587 6.78 14.48 10.28
C CYS A 587 7.44 14.38 11.66
N HIS A 588 7.98 15.49 12.15
CA HIS A 588 8.77 15.51 13.38
C HIS A 588 7.94 15.53 14.66
N ASP A 589 6.65 15.83 14.58
CA ASP A 589 5.70 15.72 15.68
C ASP A 589 4.39 15.10 15.20
N ASN A 590 4.09 13.91 15.69
CA ASN A 590 2.90 13.17 15.29
C ASN A 590 1.57 13.81 15.73
N ARG A 591 1.59 14.84 16.60
CA ARG A 591 0.44 15.69 16.94
C ARG A 591 0.13 16.73 15.87
N MET A 592 1.08 17.01 14.96
CA MET A 592 1.01 18.12 14.01
C MET A 592 0.66 17.69 12.59
N ASP A 593 0.70 16.41 12.29
CA ASP A 593 0.35 15.84 10.98
C ASP A 593 -1.08 15.26 10.97
N LYS A 594 -1.51 14.72 9.86
CA LYS A 594 -2.86 14.21 9.57
C LYS A 594 -3.33 13.13 10.54
N VAL A 595 -4.59 13.26 10.98
CA VAL A 595 -5.21 12.38 11.97
C VAL A 595 -5.16 10.89 11.57
N TRP A 596 -5.47 10.56 10.31
CA TRP A 596 -5.62 9.18 9.84
C TRP A 596 -4.33 8.36 9.92
N TRP A 597 -3.16 9.00 9.72
CA TRP A 597 -1.87 8.34 9.85
C TRP A 597 -1.49 8.19 11.32
N ASN A 598 -1.60 9.28 12.06
CA ASN A 598 -0.99 9.35 13.38
C ASN A 598 -1.81 8.61 14.42
N GLU A 599 -3.15 8.72 14.43
CA GLU A 599 -3.98 7.99 15.39
C GLU A 599 -3.99 6.48 15.13
N LEU A 600 -3.69 6.03 13.89
CA LEU A 600 -3.57 4.60 13.58
C LEU A 600 -2.40 3.96 14.34
N TRP A 601 -1.27 4.64 14.42
CA TRP A 601 -0.06 4.09 15.02
C TRP A 601 0.20 4.57 16.46
N MET A 602 -0.28 5.75 16.79
CA MET A 602 -0.08 6.37 18.11
C MET A 602 -1.31 6.30 19.00
N GLY A 603 -2.46 5.87 18.47
CA GLY A 603 -3.71 5.70 19.21
C GLY A 603 -4.46 7.00 19.51
N TYR A 604 -5.64 6.85 20.12
CA TYR A 604 -6.51 7.91 20.60
C TYR A 604 -7.11 7.52 21.96
N PRO A 605 -7.23 8.46 22.92
CA PRO A 605 -6.86 9.88 22.85
C PRO A 605 -5.34 10.11 22.77
N VAL A 606 -4.94 11.34 22.36
CA VAL A 606 -3.54 11.78 22.39
C VAL A 606 -3.02 11.72 23.82
N ASP A 607 -1.92 10.99 24.02
CA ASP A 607 -1.29 10.80 25.32
C ASP A 607 0.22 11.10 25.29
N GLU A 608 0.93 10.86 26.38
CA GLU A 608 2.37 11.09 26.51
C GLU A 608 3.23 10.31 25.51
N SER A 609 2.71 9.25 24.89
CA SER A 609 3.46 8.50 23.86
C SER A 609 3.80 9.37 22.66
N TYR A 610 2.94 10.33 22.34
CA TYR A 610 3.17 11.31 21.27
C TYR A 610 4.38 12.20 21.59
N SER A 611 4.44 12.76 22.81
CA SER A 611 5.60 13.57 23.24
C SER A 611 6.88 12.74 23.28
N ARG A 612 6.83 11.52 23.84
CA ARG A 612 7.99 10.62 23.86
C ARG A 612 8.51 10.25 22.47
N SER A 613 7.66 10.25 21.45
CA SER A 613 8.02 9.97 20.06
C SER A 613 8.28 11.23 19.23
N SER A 614 8.05 12.42 19.77
CA SER A 614 8.25 13.69 19.06
C SER A 614 9.73 14.02 18.92
N ASN A 615 10.19 14.24 17.69
CA ASN A 615 11.52 14.76 17.44
C ASN A 615 11.67 16.21 17.93
N VAL A 616 10.58 16.97 17.94
CA VAL A 616 10.56 18.37 18.40
C VAL A 616 10.75 18.43 19.92
N ASP A 617 9.94 17.71 20.68
CA ASP A 617 10.05 17.69 22.15
C ASP A 617 11.42 17.16 22.62
N ASN A 618 12.03 16.28 21.84
CA ASN A 618 13.31 15.65 22.16
C ASN A 618 14.51 16.28 21.42
N ALA A 619 14.35 17.44 20.77
CA ALA A 619 15.41 18.10 19.99
C ALA A 619 16.68 18.39 20.79
N HIS A 620 16.55 18.59 22.11
CA HIS A 620 17.68 18.80 23.03
C HIS A 620 18.66 17.62 23.11
N LEU A 621 18.25 16.42 22.62
CA LEU A 621 19.12 15.23 22.56
C LEU A 621 20.00 15.17 21.31
N LEU A 622 19.83 16.12 20.38
CA LEU A 622 20.54 16.11 19.10
C LEU A 622 22.06 16.12 19.30
N LYS A 623 22.70 15.13 18.69
CA LYS A 623 24.16 15.07 18.52
C LYS A 623 24.47 14.59 17.12
N GLY A 624 25.52 15.18 16.49
CA GLY A 624 25.89 14.90 15.10
C GLY A 624 25.34 15.94 14.12
N ASP A 625 25.53 15.68 12.83
CA ASP A 625 25.22 16.63 11.76
C ASP A 625 23.83 16.34 11.17
N LEU A 626 22.94 17.33 11.21
CA LEU A 626 21.58 17.23 10.72
C LEU A 626 21.30 18.22 9.57
N LEU A 627 20.80 17.72 8.44
CA LEU A 627 20.20 18.53 7.38
C LEU A 627 18.69 18.26 7.30
N LEU A 628 17.90 19.32 7.44
CA LEU A 628 16.44 19.30 7.22
C LEU A 628 16.11 19.89 5.85
N ILE A 629 15.34 19.16 5.05
CA ILE A 629 14.89 19.60 3.72
C ILE A 629 13.38 19.45 3.66
N ASN A 630 12.68 20.56 3.44
CA ASN A 630 11.22 20.61 3.43
C ASN A 630 10.70 21.30 2.17
N GLY A 631 9.51 20.89 1.72
CA GLY A 631 8.76 21.60 0.70
C GLY A 631 7.93 22.73 1.33
N GLU A 632 7.95 23.90 0.74
CA GLU A 632 7.21 25.07 1.23
C GLU A 632 5.70 24.84 1.36
N LEU A 633 5.12 24.03 0.48
CA LEU A 633 3.69 23.71 0.47
C LEU A 633 3.40 22.28 0.95
N ASP A 634 4.33 21.65 1.63
CA ASP A 634 4.13 20.31 2.18
C ASP A 634 3.19 20.37 3.38
N LEU A 635 2.03 19.71 3.25
CA LEU A 635 0.98 19.70 4.26
C LEU A 635 1.39 19.01 5.58
N SER A 636 2.36 18.11 5.52
CA SER A 636 2.81 17.34 6.69
C SER A 636 3.79 18.12 7.58
N LEU A 637 4.28 19.29 7.14
CA LEU A 637 5.45 19.93 7.74
C LEU A 637 5.32 21.41 8.05
N ILE A 638 4.24 22.05 7.62
CA ILE A 638 4.13 23.53 7.60
C ILE A 638 4.11 24.17 8.99
N HIS A 639 4.02 23.38 10.03
CA HIS A 639 3.85 23.86 11.40
C HIS A 639 4.84 23.25 12.41
N ILE A 640 5.97 22.76 11.93
CA ILE A 640 7.03 22.25 12.81
C ILE A 640 8.12 23.28 12.98
#